data_e594a20908d9c389e017677393aaab2b
#
_entry.id   e594a20908d9c389e017677393aaab2b
#
_cell.length_a   1.000
_cell.length_b   1.000
_cell.length_c   1.000
_cell.angle_alpha   90.00
_cell.angle_beta   90.00
_cell.angle_gamma   90.00
#
_symmetry.space_group_name_H-M   'P 1'
#
loop_
_entity.id
_entity.type
_entity.pdbx_description
1 polymer ?
#
loop_
_entity_poly.entity_id
_entity_poly.type
_entity_poly.pdbx_seq_one_letter_code
_entity_poly.pdbx_strand_id
1 'polypeptide(L)'
;MNVFKIPVSVTYLTGRVLLIGAISASPMFLAQKKDSLKEKSIDEIVVVGYGTQKKSKVSGAVSEASLDKLTSRSLSGVGEVLQGKAPGVTVVNEGGDPNGSPKVNIRGLGGINGETPLYVVDGVVFNGTPSINPNDIQDISVLKDASAAIYGARSSGGVILITTKKGKKGNLTVDFDVKYGVNQAWRLKESLNAAEFQDVMYKAYENAGKLGSLPMAFNPNQYPDGRITRTDWMKEIFRTGTIQEYNVNLSGGSEKSRYFVGMNHRSLEGILLNTQAKRYNFRVNSEHKVKDWLTIGENMYYNYSDGNTADTKSGYTGALVAAMYYPPNVPVYTPSGAFSGLPIDVAGGYGDMINPVAYLKRISIRNPTHEILINPYAEITLAKDLKFRSNFSQTFKLGDVKNFTYRVLEVGKIFDTNNLEYQSNNSSTALAEQLLTYKIALGQHNFDFLGGFTFQKTIDDGFVAKSYDFRSEAEVFQHLQNAADTNKDVSSYRFKQSLVSYLARVNYDYAGKYIVSLLGRRDGSSLVAKQNRFANYYAVSGAWVVSKENFMQDISWLSSLKLRGSYGILGNLGGISPQAVNPLMTRDNNVIFGQDPSQNIAYYATTRPNPDLKWGKSEQTNFGVDASFLHNSLSLQFDYFVKNSKDQIFNVSLPSTATYNNQYVNAGLFQDKGYELGINYNKVVSGDFTFSVGATISQLKNTVKQLANVDEIFINDNGVRGVLKPTRVKVGDPLYSFYGYKTGGIFQTQEEINNYKDANGNLIQPNAKPGDIKFLKKEGNTGVLNNNDFVNLGSPYPKFSYGFSYNMTWKNFDLNLFFQGVYGNKIFNGMKFISLNPGGTGQNYNMDRDILNAWTPQNTNTDIPRLVHGDPSGNYSKVSDFYVEDGSYLRLKNLTIGYSLPKELYRKLDVNKVRIYMTSNNLFTITKYTGFDPEVGMNSYGVDTGRYPQARSFIFGVEIGL
;
A
#
# COMPACT_ATOMS: atom_id res chain seq x y z
N MET A 1 5.60 -37.92 -25.97
CA MET A 1 6.30 -38.61 -24.88
C MET A 1 5.53 -38.35 -23.62
N ASN A 2 4.96 -39.42 -23.04
CA ASN A 2 4.10 -39.38 -21.85
C ASN A 2 4.89 -39.09 -20.58
N VAL A 3 4.41 -38.18 -19.74
CA VAL A 3 4.77 -38.17 -18.33
C VAL A 3 3.61 -37.68 -17.47
N PHE A 4 3.04 -38.61 -16.71
CA PHE A 4 2.28 -38.53 -15.47
C PHE A 4 1.24 -37.42 -15.23
N LYS A 5 -0.02 -37.81 -15.43
CA LYS A 5 -1.20 -37.24 -14.77
C LYS A 5 -1.45 -37.98 -13.47
N ILE A 6 -1.44 -37.29 -12.34
CA ILE A 6 -2.01 -37.78 -11.06
C ILE A 6 -3.33 -37.03 -10.85
N PRO A 7 -4.47 -37.75 -10.76
CA PRO A 7 -5.74 -37.09 -10.39
C PRO A 7 -5.85 -36.97 -8.88
N VAL A 8 -5.96 -35.74 -8.37
CA VAL A 8 -6.37 -35.51 -6.98
C VAL A 8 -7.84 -35.12 -6.98
N SER A 9 -8.68 -36.09 -6.61
CA SER A 9 -10.07 -35.83 -6.26
C SER A 9 -10.13 -35.21 -4.88
N VAL A 10 -10.63 -33.96 -4.77
CA VAL A 10 -10.88 -33.31 -3.48
C VAL A 10 -12.35 -33.54 -3.13
N THR A 11 -12.56 -34.42 -2.16
CA THR A 11 -13.86 -34.63 -1.51
C THR A 11 -14.00 -33.56 -0.41
N TYR A 12 -15.07 -32.79 -0.46
CA TYR A 12 -15.45 -31.84 0.58
C TYR A 12 -15.79 -32.58 1.87
N LEU A 13 -15.00 -32.36 2.92
CA LEU A 13 -15.35 -32.68 4.30
C LEU A 13 -15.53 -31.37 5.08
N THR A 14 -16.78 -31.04 5.37
CA THR A 14 -17.16 -30.07 6.39
C THR A 14 -16.95 -30.71 7.77
N GLY A 15 -15.89 -30.31 8.47
CA GLY A 15 -15.60 -30.76 9.83
C GLY A 15 -15.22 -29.58 10.71
N ARG A 16 -16.03 -29.30 11.73
CA ARG A 16 -15.73 -28.38 12.83
C ARG A 16 -14.44 -28.83 13.51
N VAL A 17 -13.40 -28.01 13.49
CA VAL A 17 -12.21 -28.22 14.31
C VAL A 17 -12.34 -27.38 15.58
N LEU A 18 -12.71 -28.05 16.65
CA LEU A 18 -12.55 -27.61 18.04
C LEU A 18 -11.08 -27.91 18.43
N LEU A 19 -10.29 -26.87 18.69
CA LEU A 19 -8.95 -27.01 19.22
C LEU A 19 -9.01 -27.07 20.74
N ILE A 20 -9.02 -28.28 21.30
CA ILE A 20 -8.73 -28.53 22.70
C ILE A 20 -7.39 -29.25 22.77
N GLY A 21 -6.33 -28.51 23.05
CA GLY A 21 -5.01 -29.05 23.38
C GLY A 21 -4.91 -29.36 24.84
N ALA A 22 -5.06 -30.63 25.21
CA ALA A 22 -4.75 -31.10 26.55
C ALA A 22 -3.23 -31.18 26.73
N ILE A 23 -2.71 -30.40 27.67
CA ILE A 23 -1.33 -30.50 28.15
C ILE A 23 -1.31 -31.54 29.26
N SER A 24 -0.82 -32.74 28.98
CA SER A 24 -0.46 -33.71 30.02
C SER A 24 0.99 -33.46 30.43
N ALA A 25 1.18 -32.87 31.60
CA ALA A 25 2.48 -32.72 32.23
C ALA A 25 2.77 -33.96 33.10
N SER A 26 3.81 -34.68 32.77
CA SER A 26 4.45 -35.62 33.70
C SER A 26 5.78 -35.02 34.17
N PRO A 27 6.03 -34.93 35.47
CA PRO A 27 7.31 -34.43 35.96
C PRO A 27 8.33 -35.55 36.07
N MET A 28 9.36 -35.54 35.23
CA MET A 28 10.61 -36.26 35.55
C MET A 28 11.64 -35.24 36.05
N PHE A 29 11.87 -35.28 37.35
CA PHE A 29 13.03 -34.67 38.00
C PHE A 29 14.28 -35.45 37.62
N LEU A 30 15.19 -34.81 36.87
CA LEU A 30 16.60 -35.17 36.84
C LEU A 30 17.41 -33.92 37.17
N ALA A 31 18.07 -34.03 38.34
CA ALA A 31 18.97 -32.99 38.81
C ALA A 31 20.21 -32.93 37.88
N GLN A 32 20.42 -31.81 37.22
CA GLN A 32 21.66 -31.50 36.54
C GLN A 32 22.31 -30.26 37.17
N LYS A 33 23.62 -30.39 37.37
CA LYS A 33 24.54 -29.43 37.97
C LYS A 33 24.31 -28.02 37.46
N LYS A 34 24.25 -27.12 38.43
CA LYS A 34 24.24 -25.68 38.27
C LYS A 34 25.63 -25.20 37.80
N ASP A 35 25.84 -25.09 36.50
CA ASP A 35 26.83 -24.19 35.95
C ASP A 35 26.19 -22.85 35.76
N SER A 36 26.60 -21.89 36.57
CA SER A 36 26.14 -20.50 36.54
C SER A 36 26.75 -19.78 35.34
N LEU A 37 26.21 -19.99 34.16
CA LEU A 37 26.32 -19.02 33.06
C LEU A 37 25.42 -17.84 33.45
N LYS A 38 26.01 -16.77 33.95
CA LYS A 38 25.37 -15.45 33.98
C LYS A 38 25.03 -15.08 32.54
N GLU A 39 23.80 -15.36 32.13
CA GLU A 39 23.26 -14.73 30.94
C GLU A 39 23.33 -13.22 31.13
N LYS A 40 24.29 -12.57 30.44
CA LYS A 40 24.25 -11.15 30.22
C LYS A 40 22.99 -10.94 29.38
N SER A 41 21.92 -10.41 30.00
CA SER A 41 20.82 -9.83 29.26
C SER A 41 21.43 -8.74 28.39
N ILE A 42 21.56 -8.98 27.10
CA ILE A 42 21.92 -7.93 26.15
C ILE A 42 20.71 -7.01 26.13
N ASP A 43 20.83 -5.85 26.78
CA ASP A 43 19.82 -4.80 26.70
C ASP A 43 19.64 -4.43 25.23
N GLU A 44 18.48 -4.74 24.68
CA GLU A 44 18.11 -4.39 23.30
C GLU A 44 18.17 -2.87 23.14
N ILE A 45 18.96 -2.39 22.17
CA ILE A 45 19.15 -0.96 21.91
C ILE A 45 18.27 -0.57 20.74
N VAL A 46 17.37 0.38 20.96
CA VAL A 46 16.44 0.90 19.96
C VAL A 46 16.86 2.30 19.52
N VAL A 47 16.64 2.61 18.23
CA VAL A 47 16.81 3.97 17.72
C VAL A 47 15.54 4.77 18.04
N VAL A 48 15.69 5.87 18.76
CA VAL A 48 14.56 6.74 19.14
C VAL A 48 14.93 8.20 18.86
N GLY A 49 14.38 8.73 17.79
CA GLY A 49 14.69 10.09 17.36
C GLY A 49 16.18 10.26 16.99
N TYR A 50 16.80 11.31 17.48
CA TYR A 50 18.21 11.62 17.20
C TYR A 50 19.18 10.90 18.16
N GLY A 51 18.91 9.63 18.49
CA GLY A 51 19.81 8.85 19.37
C GLY A 51 19.36 7.41 19.55
N THR A 52 20.17 6.67 20.28
CA THR A 52 19.86 5.30 20.68
C THR A 52 19.59 5.21 22.16
N GLN A 53 18.63 4.41 22.58
CA GLN A 53 18.29 4.14 23.97
C GLN A 53 18.14 2.65 24.20
N LYS A 54 18.35 2.21 25.45
CA LYS A 54 17.96 0.86 25.84
C LYS A 54 16.45 0.76 25.80
N LYS A 55 15.88 -0.29 25.24
CA LYS A 55 14.43 -0.54 25.13
C LYS A 55 13.73 -0.46 26.50
N SER A 56 14.41 -0.92 27.55
CA SER A 56 13.95 -0.81 28.93
C SER A 56 13.70 0.64 29.37
N LYS A 57 14.45 1.61 28.81
CA LYS A 57 14.37 3.06 29.15
C LYS A 57 13.48 3.87 28.22
N VAL A 58 12.86 3.28 27.21
CA VAL A 58 11.94 3.97 26.30
C VAL A 58 10.57 4.08 26.96
N SER A 59 10.03 5.30 27.05
CA SER A 59 8.70 5.59 27.60
C SER A 59 7.60 5.71 26.55
N GLY A 60 7.93 5.82 25.26
CA GLY A 60 6.98 5.88 24.14
C GLY A 60 6.64 4.52 23.54
N ALA A 61 5.62 4.51 22.66
CA ALA A 61 5.20 3.32 21.90
C ALA A 61 6.10 3.13 20.68
N VAL A 62 7.09 2.26 20.80
CA VAL A 62 8.01 1.89 19.72
C VAL A 62 7.84 0.43 19.38
N SER A 63 7.67 0.12 18.08
CA SER A 63 7.69 -1.26 17.58
C SER A 63 8.92 -1.46 16.72
N GLU A 64 9.57 -2.60 16.87
CA GLU A 64 10.73 -3.01 16.09
C GLU A 64 10.34 -4.16 15.15
N ALA A 65 10.87 -4.14 13.95
CA ALA A 65 10.79 -5.24 13.01
C ALA A 65 12.19 -5.84 12.81
N SER A 66 12.48 -6.93 13.52
CA SER A 66 13.76 -7.66 13.35
C SER A 66 13.88 -8.25 11.95
N LEU A 67 15.06 -8.06 11.34
CA LEU A 67 15.35 -8.42 9.96
C LEU A 67 16.17 -9.70 9.81
N ASP A 68 16.68 -10.26 10.92
CA ASP A 68 17.68 -11.35 10.90
C ASP A 68 17.28 -12.59 10.08
N LYS A 69 16.00 -12.73 9.74
CA LYS A 69 15.47 -13.88 8.96
C LYS A 69 14.69 -13.45 7.72
N LEU A 70 14.75 -12.16 7.33
CA LEU A 70 14.03 -11.63 6.17
C LEU A 70 14.85 -11.61 4.88
N THR A 71 16.15 -11.79 4.95
CA THR A 71 17.08 -11.74 3.81
C THR A 71 16.76 -12.78 2.74
N SER A 72 16.20 -13.93 3.12
CA SER A 72 15.77 -14.97 2.18
C SER A 72 14.52 -14.60 1.36
N ARG A 73 13.77 -13.56 1.74
CA ARG A 73 12.61 -13.10 0.99
C ARG A 73 13.08 -12.14 -0.12
N SER A 74 12.46 -12.23 -1.30
CA SER A 74 12.60 -11.20 -2.32
C SER A 74 11.55 -10.13 -2.07
N LEU A 75 11.93 -9.05 -1.41
CA LEU A 75 11.05 -7.94 -1.05
C LEU A 75 11.29 -6.74 -1.96
N SER A 76 10.22 -6.06 -2.35
CA SER A 76 10.31 -4.89 -3.24
C SER A 76 10.70 -3.60 -2.52
N GLY A 77 10.52 -3.52 -1.19
CA GLY A 77 10.89 -2.34 -0.42
C GLY A 77 10.56 -2.43 1.07
N VAL A 78 10.82 -1.34 1.77
CA VAL A 78 10.67 -1.20 3.23
C VAL A 78 9.25 -1.50 3.72
N GLY A 79 8.22 -1.10 2.97
CA GLY A 79 6.84 -1.36 3.34
C GLY A 79 6.54 -2.85 3.53
N GLU A 80 6.99 -3.69 2.62
CA GLU A 80 6.77 -5.15 2.72
C GLU A 80 7.47 -5.79 3.92
N VAL A 81 8.57 -5.21 4.38
CA VAL A 81 9.27 -5.64 5.59
C VAL A 81 8.40 -5.49 6.83
N LEU A 82 7.66 -4.39 6.93
CA LEU A 82 6.80 -4.04 8.07
C LEU A 82 5.48 -4.80 8.08
N GLN A 83 5.03 -5.33 6.95
CA GLN A 83 3.72 -5.91 6.79
C GLN A 83 3.46 -7.05 7.79
N GLY A 84 2.45 -6.87 8.68
CA GLY A 84 2.04 -7.84 9.68
C GLY A 84 3.05 -8.12 10.81
N LYS A 85 4.17 -7.36 10.90
CA LYS A 85 5.21 -7.55 11.91
C LYS A 85 5.20 -6.51 13.02
N ALA A 86 4.71 -5.32 12.72
CA ALA A 86 4.60 -4.22 13.69
C ALA A 86 3.11 -3.99 14.03
N PRO A 87 2.67 -4.17 15.29
CA PRO A 87 1.30 -3.85 15.70
C PRO A 87 0.98 -2.38 15.41
N GLY A 88 -0.23 -2.08 14.90
CA GLY A 88 -0.67 -0.74 14.55
C GLY A 88 -0.15 -0.21 13.20
N VAL A 89 0.65 -1.01 12.48
CA VAL A 89 1.12 -0.69 11.13
C VAL A 89 0.33 -1.53 10.11
N THR A 90 -0.41 -0.85 9.27
CA THR A 90 -1.14 -1.47 8.16
C THR A 90 -0.37 -1.23 6.87
N VAL A 91 -0.01 -2.31 6.18
CA VAL A 91 0.66 -2.25 4.89
C VAL A 91 -0.22 -2.95 3.86
N VAL A 92 -0.53 -2.27 2.79
CA VAL A 92 -1.38 -2.77 1.72
C VAL A 92 -0.66 -2.64 0.39
N ASN A 93 -0.53 -3.74 -0.31
CA ASN A 93 -0.13 -3.76 -1.71
C ASN A 93 -1.37 -3.63 -2.58
N GLU A 94 -1.68 -2.41 -3.02
CA GLU A 94 -2.85 -2.13 -3.86
C GLU A 94 -2.63 -2.59 -5.31
N GLY A 95 -2.28 -3.84 -5.48
CA GLY A 95 -1.98 -4.49 -6.75
C GLY A 95 -0.57 -5.12 -6.77
N GLY A 96 -0.43 -6.17 -7.57
CA GLY A 96 0.80 -6.94 -7.77
C GLY A 96 1.72 -6.38 -8.85
N ASP A 97 1.56 -5.11 -9.23
CA ASP A 97 2.39 -4.44 -10.23
C ASP A 97 3.88 -4.49 -9.82
N PRO A 98 4.78 -4.94 -10.71
CA PRO A 98 6.23 -4.97 -10.45
C PRO A 98 6.83 -3.63 -9.97
N ASN A 99 6.30 -2.51 -10.45
CA ASN A 99 6.69 -1.15 -10.06
C ASN A 99 5.88 -0.59 -8.89
N GLY A 100 4.88 -1.33 -8.41
CA GLY A 100 4.02 -0.91 -7.30
C GLY A 100 4.79 -0.73 -6.01
N SER A 101 4.43 0.30 -5.23
CA SER A 101 4.96 0.52 -3.88
C SER A 101 3.86 0.26 -2.84
N PRO A 102 4.14 -0.54 -1.80
CA PRO A 102 3.17 -0.75 -0.72
C PRO A 102 2.83 0.56 -0.04
N LYS A 103 1.56 0.75 0.26
CA LYS A 103 1.07 1.86 1.08
C LYS A 103 1.16 1.48 2.55
N VAL A 104 1.81 2.32 3.34
CA VAL A 104 1.99 2.13 4.78
C VAL A 104 1.18 3.18 5.53
N ASN A 105 0.36 2.74 6.47
CA ASN A 105 -0.39 3.60 7.38
C ASN A 105 -0.12 3.17 8.83
N ILE A 106 0.04 4.14 9.72
CA ILE A 106 0.24 3.91 11.15
C ILE A 106 -0.97 4.47 11.90
N ARG A 107 -1.72 3.59 12.60
CA ARG A 107 -2.90 3.97 13.38
C ARG A 107 -3.94 4.75 12.57
N GLY A 108 -4.26 4.28 11.34
CA GLY A 108 -5.28 4.85 10.47
C GLY A 108 -4.77 5.87 9.46
N LEU A 109 -5.71 6.44 8.70
CA LEU A 109 -5.42 7.42 7.64
C LEU A 109 -5.31 8.86 8.16
N GLY A 110 -5.82 9.14 9.36
CA GLY A 110 -5.78 10.46 9.98
C GLY A 110 -6.70 11.50 9.33
N GLY A 111 -7.15 11.33 8.10
CA GLY A 111 -8.03 12.26 7.41
C GLY A 111 -8.28 11.88 5.95
N ILE A 112 -9.06 12.69 5.21
CA ILE A 112 -9.45 12.44 3.81
C ILE A 112 -8.23 12.37 2.87
N ASN A 113 -7.20 13.18 3.10
CA ASN A 113 -6.01 13.15 2.25
C ASN A 113 -5.03 12.02 2.62
N GLY A 114 -5.31 11.27 3.72
CA GLY A 114 -4.40 10.31 4.30
C GLY A 114 -3.19 10.99 4.97
N GLU A 115 -2.60 10.31 5.94
CA GLU A 115 -1.35 10.72 6.57
C GLU A 115 -0.30 9.64 6.29
N THR A 116 0.69 9.95 5.45
CA THR A 116 1.79 9.03 5.19
C THR A 116 2.82 9.11 6.31
N PRO A 117 3.40 7.97 6.74
CA PRO A 117 4.50 7.98 7.69
C PRO A 117 5.71 8.73 7.14
N LEU A 118 6.43 9.40 8.04
CA LEU A 118 7.72 9.99 7.72
C LEU A 118 8.81 8.91 7.75
N TYR A 119 9.58 8.80 6.70
CA TYR A 119 10.72 7.88 6.65
C TYR A 119 12.00 8.63 7.01
N VAL A 120 12.79 8.03 7.92
CA VAL A 120 14.09 8.56 8.35
C VAL A 120 15.12 7.44 8.20
N VAL A 121 16.12 7.65 7.35
CA VAL A 121 17.17 6.67 7.06
C VAL A 121 18.50 7.19 7.57
N ASP A 122 19.12 6.50 8.53
CA ASP A 122 20.37 6.90 9.17
C ASP A 122 20.39 8.37 9.66
N GLY A 123 19.20 8.85 10.10
CA GLY A 123 18.99 10.22 10.54
C GLY A 123 18.50 11.19 9.44
N VAL A 124 18.53 10.81 8.17
CA VAL A 124 18.06 11.67 7.06
C VAL A 124 16.59 11.47 6.78
N VAL A 125 15.85 12.56 6.72
CA VAL A 125 14.42 12.59 6.43
C VAL A 125 14.17 12.49 4.91
N PHE A 126 13.33 11.55 4.50
CA PHE A 126 12.93 11.34 3.11
C PHE A 126 11.52 11.89 2.84
N ASN A 127 11.34 12.48 1.67
CA ASN A 127 10.04 12.84 1.14
C ASN A 127 9.45 11.62 0.39
N GLY A 128 8.56 10.88 1.05
CA GLY A 128 7.99 9.64 0.53
C GLY A 128 8.78 8.39 0.92
N THR A 129 8.40 7.24 0.36
CA THR A 129 9.03 5.94 0.67
C THR A 129 10.40 5.84 -0.01
N PRO A 130 11.51 5.62 0.73
CA PRO A 130 12.84 5.49 0.15
C PRO A 130 13.00 4.15 -0.60
N SER A 131 13.75 4.16 -1.69
CA SER A 131 14.01 2.98 -2.53
C SER A 131 15.20 2.17 -2.03
N ILE A 132 15.22 1.82 -0.75
CA ILE A 132 16.33 1.08 -0.11
C ILE A 132 16.18 -0.42 -0.33
N ASN A 133 17.29 -1.09 -0.63
CA ASN A 133 17.37 -2.54 -0.63
C ASN A 133 17.12 -3.10 0.79
N PRO A 134 16.10 -3.95 1.02
CA PRO A 134 15.85 -4.55 2.32
C PRO A 134 17.07 -5.31 2.90
N ASN A 135 17.95 -5.86 2.05
CA ASN A 135 19.15 -6.55 2.48
C ASN A 135 20.22 -5.63 3.10
N ASP A 136 20.15 -4.31 2.86
CA ASP A 136 21.06 -3.32 3.45
C ASP A 136 20.56 -2.81 4.81
N ILE A 137 19.36 -3.18 5.21
CA ILE A 137 18.76 -2.70 6.46
C ILE A 137 19.24 -3.57 7.62
N GLN A 138 19.62 -2.92 8.71
CA GLN A 138 19.99 -3.56 9.96
C GLN A 138 18.79 -3.66 10.91
N ASP A 139 18.01 -2.56 11.03
CA ASP A 139 16.88 -2.46 11.93
C ASP A 139 15.84 -1.45 11.44
N ILE A 140 14.56 -1.68 11.78
CA ILE A 140 13.47 -0.74 11.56
C ILE A 140 12.71 -0.55 12.86
N SER A 141 12.65 0.73 13.31
CA SER A 141 11.86 1.14 14.47
C SER A 141 10.71 2.03 14.02
N VAL A 142 9.50 1.78 14.52
CA VAL A 142 8.30 2.56 14.20
C VAL A 142 7.84 3.34 15.43
N LEU A 143 7.89 4.68 15.34
CA LEU A 143 7.38 5.60 16.36
C LEU A 143 5.91 5.89 16.05
N LYS A 144 5.02 5.49 16.97
CA LYS A 144 3.58 5.50 16.71
C LYS A 144 2.80 6.53 17.51
N ASP A 145 3.43 7.11 18.55
CA ASP A 145 2.81 7.99 19.54
C ASP A 145 3.52 9.35 19.64
N ALA A 146 3.38 9.99 20.78
CA ALA A 146 4.03 11.25 21.13
C ALA A 146 5.56 11.26 20.91
N SER A 147 6.22 10.10 20.90
CA SER A 147 7.66 10.00 20.61
C SER A 147 8.03 10.46 19.19
N ALA A 148 7.08 10.39 18.26
CA ALA A 148 7.24 10.87 16.88
C ALA A 148 7.34 12.41 16.80
N ALA A 149 6.90 13.14 17.83
CA ALA A 149 6.89 14.61 17.84
C ALA A 149 8.30 15.24 17.71
N ILE A 150 9.36 14.47 17.98
CA ILE A 150 10.73 14.92 17.78
C ILE A 150 11.03 15.28 16.31
N TYR A 151 10.28 14.70 15.36
CA TYR A 151 10.35 15.00 13.92
C TYR A 151 9.34 16.07 13.47
N GLY A 152 8.49 16.57 14.38
CA GLY A 152 7.68 17.79 14.27
C GLY A 152 6.60 17.76 13.22
N ALA A 153 6.62 18.75 12.35
CA ALA A 153 5.57 19.17 11.42
C ALA A 153 5.11 18.13 10.39
N ARG A 154 5.79 16.99 10.23
CA ARG A 154 5.47 15.96 9.25
C ARG A 154 5.27 14.59 9.88
N SER A 155 5.18 14.53 11.21
CA SER A 155 5.16 13.26 11.94
C SER A 155 3.77 12.78 12.38
N SER A 156 2.69 13.47 11.97
CA SER A 156 1.31 13.10 12.32
C SER A 156 0.93 11.67 11.88
N GLY A 157 1.47 11.20 10.76
CA GLY A 157 1.32 9.83 10.26
C GLY A 157 2.22 8.80 10.95
N GLY A 158 2.98 9.19 11.99
CA GLY A 158 4.02 8.37 12.60
C GLY A 158 5.35 8.47 11.87
N VAL A 159 6.39 7.81 12.43
CA VAL A 159 7.76 7.84 11.87
C VAL A 159 8.32 6.43 11.77
N ILE A 160 8.90 6.11 10.63
CA ILE A 160 9.62 4.86 10.37
C ILE A 160 11.10 5.17 10.31
N LEU A 161 11.83 4.72 11.33
CA LEU A 161 13.27 4.87 11.45
C LEU A 161 13.93 3.65 10.85
N ILE A 162 14.81 3.83 9.89
CA ILE A 162 15.54 2.79 9.21
C ILE A 162 17.03 2.97 9.52
N THR A 163 17.62 1.99 10.17
CA THR A 163 19.06 1.92 10.38
C THR A 163 19.64 0.94 9.37
N THR A 164 20.60 1.41 8.59
CA THR A 164 21.25 0.56 7.60
C THR A 164 22.49 -0.11 8.19
N LYS A 165 22.93 -1.19 7.55
CA LYS A 165 24.14 -1.94 7.95
C LYS A 165 25.36 -1.03 7.93
N LYS A 166 26.18 -1.17 8.96
CA LYS A 166 27.45 -0.46 9.13
C LYS A 166 28.60 -1.46 9.16
N GLY A 167 29.82 -0.97 8.88
CA GLY A 167 31.02 -1.75 9.02
C GLY A 167 31.24 -2.25 10.45
N LYS A 168 31.72 -3.46 10.60
CA LYS A 168 32.08 -4.06 11.87
C LYS A 168 33.61 -4.09 11.99
N LYS A 169 34.12 -4.04 13.24
CA LYS A 169 35.52 -4.29 13.50
C LYS A 169 35.83 -5.76 13.17
N GLY A 170 36.85 -5.98 12.39
CA GLY A 170 37.32 -7.32 11.97
C GLY A 170 37.83 -7.31 10.54
N ASN A 171 38.19 -8.49 10.07
CA ASN A 171 38.61 -8.72 8.69
C ASN A 171 37.45 -8.37 7.73
N LEU A 172 37.79 -8.17 6.47
CA LEU A 172 36.84 -8.02 5.40
C LEU A 172 35.97 -9.29 5.30
N THR A 173 34.66 -9.13 5.36
CA THR A 173 33.67 -10.16 5.05
C THR A 173 32.98 -9.81 3.76
N VAL A 174 32.72 -10.79 2.92
CA VAL A 174 32.00 -10.64 1.66
C VAL A 174 30.83 -11.62 1.66
N ASP A 175 29.61 -11.10 1.60
CA ASP A 175 28.39 -11.91 1.53
C ASP A 175 27.76 -11.78 0.13
N PHE A 176 27.54 -12.93 -0.51
CA PHE A 176 26.80 -13.05 -1.77
C PHE A 176 25.45 -13.71 -1.51
N ASP A 177 24.40 -13.19 -2.10
CA ASP A 177 23.07 -13.81 -2.09
C ASP A 177 22.47 -13.71 -3.50
N VAL A 178 22.22 -14.85 -4.11
CA VAL A 178 21.68 -14.97 -5.48
C VAL A 178 20.34 -15.67 -5.40
N LYS A 179 19.33 -15.06 -6.02
CA LYS A 179 17.96 -15.59 -6.09
C LYS A 179 17.49 -15.67 -7.53
N TYR A 180 16.89 -16.80 -7.87
CA TYR A 180 16.20 -16.99 -9.14
C TYR A 180 14.83 -17.64 -8.91
N GLY A 181 13.78 -17.16 -9.58
CA GLY A 181 12.46 -17.68 -9.36
C GLY A 181 11.44 -17.28 -10.42
N VAL A 182 10.20 -17.68 -10.17
CA VAL A 182 9.06 -17.41 -11.06
C VAL A 182 7.88 -16.83 -10.31
N ASN A 183 7.11 -15.99 -11.01
CA ASN A 183 5.86 -15.40 -10.57
C ASN A 183 4.70 -15.94 -11.40
N GLN A 184 3.58 -16.25 -10.73
CA GLN A 184 2.36 -16.72 -11.38
C GLN A 184 1.15 -16.01 -10.74
N ALA A 185 0.07 -15.85 -11.50
CA ALA A 185 -1.21 -15.46 -10.95
C ALA A 185 -1.71 -16.53 -9.97
N TRP A 186 -2.20 -16.11 -8.79
CA TRP A 186 -2.72 -17.05 -7.81
C TRP A 186 -4.15 -17.48 -8.14
N ARG A 187 -4.90 -16.61 -8.84
CA ARG A 187 -6.27 -16.87 -9.31
C ARG A 187 -6.53 -16.12 -10.60
N LEU A 188 -7.19 -16.76 -11.55
CA LEU A 188 -7.75 -16.16 -12.76
C LEU A 188 -9.27 -16.20 -12.66
N LYS A 189 -9.95 -15.21 -13.24
CA LYS A 189 -11.40 -15.22 -13.45
C LYS A 189 -11.70 -15.83 -14.82
N GLU A 190 -12.81 -16.56 -14.91
CA GLU A 190 -13.24 -17.17 -16.15
C GLU A 190 -14.27 -16.26 -16.84
N SER A 191 -14.06 -15.98 -18.13
CA SER A 191 -15.04 -15.33 -18.99
C SER A 191 -15.91 -16.39 -19.68
N LEU A 192 -17.06 -15.99 -20.18
CA LEU A 192 -17.90 -16.84 -21.03
C LEU A 192 -17.10 -17.29 -22.27
N ASN A 193 -17.29 -18.54 -22.68
CA ASN A 193 -16.85 -18.98 -24.00
C ASN A 193 -17.78 -18.42 -25.10
N ALA A 194 -17.45 -18.62 -26.38
CA ALA A 194 -18.15 -17.99 -27.48
C ALA A 194 -19.62 -18.42 -27.59
N ALA A 195 -19.91 -19.70 -27.36
CA ALA A 195 -21.29 -20.20 -27.38
C ALA A 195 -22.09 -19.67 -26.19
N GLU A 196 -21.51 -19.75 -24.98
CA GLU A 196 -22.12 -19.19 -23.74
C GLU A 196 -22.40 -17.69 -23.88
N PHE A 197 -21.48 -16.93 -24.45
CA PHE A 197 -21.65 -15.48 -24.66
C PHE A 197 -22.81 -15.17 -25.62
N GLN A 198 -22.89 -15.87 -26.75
CA GLN A 198 -23.97 -15.70 -27.70
C GLN A 198 -25.33 -16.07 -27.07
N ASP A 199 -25.38 -17.20 -26.33
CA ASP A 199 -26.60 -17.67 -25.68
C ASP A 199 -27.09 -16.72 -24.58
N VAL A 200 -26.18 -16.20 -23.74
CA VAL A 200 -26.50 -15.20 -22.69
C VAL A 200 -27.06 -13.91 -23.30
N MET A 201 -26.41 -13.41 -24.35
CA MET A 201 -26.86 -12.18 -25.01
C MET A 201 -28.21 -12.41 -25.72
N TYR A 202 -28.39 -13.51 -26.43
CA TYR A 202 -29.66 -13.87 -27.04
C TYR A 202 -30.78 -13.86 -26.00
N LYS A 203 -30.55 -14.58 -24.88
CA LYS A 203 -31.53 -14.66 -23.77
C LYS A 203 -31.82 -13.31 -23.12
N ALA A 204 -30.80 -12.46 -22.99
CA ALA A 204 -30.96 -11.11 -22.44
C ALA A 204 -31.82 -10.22 -23.32
N TYR A 205 -31.65 -10.29 -24.66
CA TYR A 205 -32.54 -9.60 -25.64
C TYR A 205 -33.94 -10.16 -25.65
N GLU A 206 -34.12 -11.50 -25.58
CA GLU A 206 -35.39 -12.16 -25.47
C GLU A 206 -36.16 -11.68 -24.24
N ASN A 207 -35.55 -11.73 -23.07
CA ASN A 207 -36.19 -11.29 -21.81
C ASN A 207 -36.49 -9.78 -21.78
N ALA A 208 -35.74 -8.98 -22.57
CA ALA A 208 -36.02 -7.55 -22.75
C ALA A 208 -37.14 -7.28 -23.76
N GLY A 209 -37.65 -8.31 -24.48
CA GLY A 209 -38.60 -8.12 -25.60
C GLY A 209 -37.98 -7.43 -26.83
N LYS A 210 -36.70 -7.56 -27.02
CA LYS A 210 -35.90 -6.83 -28.04
C LYS A 210 -35.28 -7.75 -29.12
N LEU A 211 -35.82 -8.94 -29.35
CA LEU A 211 -35.33 -9.85 -30.37
C LEU A 211 -35.28 -9.22 -31.78
N GLY A 212 -36.22 -8.33 -32.10
CA GLY A 212 -36.25 -7.58 -33.37
C GLY A 212 -35.05 -6.65 -33.58
N SER A 213 -34.32 -6.31 -32.52
CA SER A 213 -33.12 -5.48 -32.55
C SER A 213 -31.85 -6.27 -32.10
N LEU A 214 -31.94 -7.61 -32.08
CA LEU A 214 -30.82 -8.46 -31.74
C LEU A 214 -29.73 -8.31 -32.80
N PRO A 215 -28.48 -7.90 -32.43
CA PRO A 215 -27.40 -7.85 -33.38
C PRO A 215 -27.09 -9.24 -33.98
N MET A 216 -26.74 -9.29 -35.26
CA MET A 216 -26.39 -10.52 -35.96
C MET A 216 -25.31 -11.33 -35.23
N ALA A 217 -24.36 -10.65 -34.57
CA ALA A 217 -23.31 -11.26 -33.72
C ALA A 217 -23.84 -12.25 -32.67
N PHE A 218 -25.06 -12.05 -32.17
CA PHE A 218 -25.67 -12.85 -31.11
C PHE A 218 -26.82 -13.74 -31.61
N ASN A 219 -27.03 -13.79 -32.92
CA ASN A 219 -28.01 -14.70 -33.52
C ASN A 219 -27.33 -15.98 -34.00
N PRO A 220 -27.53 -17.14 -33.32
CA PRO A 220 -26.85 -18.39 -33.67
C PRO A 220 -27.16 -18.90 -35.10
N ASN A 221 -28.32 -18.53 -35.62
CA ASN A 221 -28.73 -18.93 -36.99
C ASN A 221 -28.09 -18.03 -38.08
N GLN A 222 -27.83 -16.78 -37.77
CA GLN A 222 -27.24 -15.81 -38.72
C GLN A 222 -25.71 -15.77 -38.63
N TYR A 223 -25.15 -16.04 -37.43
CA TYR A 223 -23.70 -16.01 -37.19
C TYR A 223 -23.24 -17.24 -36.36
N PRO A 224 -23.33 -18.46 -36.98
CA PRO A 224 -22.90 -19.70 -36.32
C PRO A 224 -21.39 -19.72 -35.99
N ASP A 225 -20.56 -19.04 -36.80
CA ASP A 225 -19.11 -18.90 -36.56
C ASP A 225 -18.81 -18.16 -35.25
N GLY A 226 -19.73 -17.30 -34.79
CA GLY A 226 -19.68 -16.59 -33.50
C GLY A 226 -19.68 -17.51 -32.29
N ARG A 227 -20.05 -18.80 -32.45
CA ARG A 227 -20.07 -19.81 -31.39
C ARG A 227 -18.73 -20.53 -31.18
N ILE A 228 -17.80 -20.34 -32.10
CA ILE A 228 -16.49 -21.03 -32.07
C ILE A 228 -15.54 -20.24 -31.17
N THR A 229 -15.19 -20.80 -30.02
CA THR A 229 -14.18 -20.21 -29.12
C THR A 229 -12.80 -20.37 -29.74
N ARG A 230 -12.11 -19.25 -29.99
CA ARG A 230 -10.75 -19.16 -30.52
C ARG A 230 -9.74 -18.71 -29.46
N THR A 231 -10.17 -17.91 -28.48
CA THR A 231 -9.26 -17.29 -27.53
C THR A 231 -9.85 -17.25 -26.12
N ASP A 232 -9.06 -17.68 -25.14
CA ASP A 232 -9.27 -17.42 -23.73
C ASP A 232 -8.41 -16.18 -23.37
N TRP A 233 -9.01 -15.00 -23.49
CA TRP A 233 -8.31 -13.72 -23.34
C TRP A 233 -7.67 -13.54 -21.97
N MET A 234 -8.27 -14.10 -20.92
CA MET A 234 -7.66 -14.05 -19.58
C MET A 234 -6.35 -14.84 -19.54
N LYS A 235 -6.27 -16.00 -20.16
CA LYS A 235 -5.02 -16.76 -20.23
C LYS A 235 -3.98 -16.08 -21.14
N GLU A 236 -4.42 -15.45 -22.22
CA GLU A 236 -3.52 -14.79 -23.18
C GLU A 236 -2.80 -13.57 -22.60
N ILE A 237 -3.44 -12.82 -21.69
CA ILE A 237 -2.81 -11.62 -21.08
C ILE A 237 -1.90 -11.95 -19.91
N PHE A 238 -2.06 -13.14 -19.29
CA PHE A 238 -1.23 -13.55 -18.15
C PHE A 238 -0.05 -14.41 -18.63
N ARG A 239 1.06 -14.29 -17.89
CA ARG A 239 2.26 -15.10 -18.11
C ARG A 239 2.89 -15.55 -16.80
N THR A 240 3.77 -16.53 -16.87
CA THR A 240 4.75 -16.79 -15.81
C THR A 240 5.92 -15.83 -16.00
N GLY A 241 6.09 -14.90 -15.06
CA GLY A 241 7.22 -13.95 -15.06
C GLY A 241 8.40 -14.51 -14.30
N THR A 242 9.60 -13.94 -14.50
CA THR A 242 10.85 -14.33 -13.83
C THR A 242 11.25 -13.34 -12.74
N ILE A 243 11.96 -13.82 -11.72
CA ILE A 243 12.60 -13.04 -10.65
C ILE A 243 14.09 -13.37 -10.68
N GLN A 244 14.92 -12.32 -10.72
CA GLN A 244 16.36 -12.42 -10.57
C GLN A 244 16.83 -11.36 -9.56
N GLU A 245 17.60 -11.77 -8.57
CA GLU A 245 18.14 -10.86 -7.56
C GLU A 245 19.57 -11.28 -7.19
N TYR A 246 20.46 -10.31 -7.23
CA TYR A 246 21.87 -10.49 -6.89
C TYR A 246 22.25 -9.44 -5.84
N ASN A 247 22.76 -9.89 -4.70
CA ASN A 247 23.23 -9.03 -3.61
C ASN A 247 24.68 -9.34 -3.32
N VAL A 248 25.49 -8.28 -3.14
CA VAL A 248 26.86 -8.36 -2.71
C VAL A 248 27.07 -7.36 -1.58
N ASN A 249 27.52 -7.82 -0.42
CA ASN A 249 27.79 -6.98 0.72
C ASN A 249 29.24 -7.17 1.19
N LEU A 250 29.96 -6.06 1.36
CA LEU A 250 31.30 -6.03 1.91
C LEU A 250 31.27 -5.27 3.24
N SER A 251 31.83 -5.86 4.28
CA SER A 251 31.90 -5.24 5.61
C SER A 251 33.23 -5.49 6.25
N GLY A 252 33.84 -4.47 6.86
CA GLY A 252 35.09 -4.59 7.54
C GLY A 252 35.46 -3.35 8.33
N GLY A 253 36.63 -3.42 9.01
CA GLY A 253 37.13 -2.24 9.69
C GLY A 253 38.08 -2.51 10.85
N SER A 254 38.65 -1.44 11.34
CA SER A 254 39.56 -1.39 12.49
C SER A 254 38.92 -0.70 13.69
N GLU A 255 39.68 -0.42 14.74
CA GLU A 255 39.26 0.46 15.85
C GLU A 255 38.96 1.90 15.40
N LYS A 256 39.67 2.37 14.35
CA LYS A 256 39.59 3.77 13.89
C LYS A 256 38.75 3.97 12.67
N SER A 257 38.53 2.94 11.86
CA SER A 257 37.80 3.06 10.59
C SER A 257 36.92 1.84 10.35
N ARG A 258 35.67 2.05 9.95
CA ARG A 258 34.68 1.01 9.62
C ARG A 258 34.00 1.37 8.32
N TYR A 259 33.72 0.37 7.50
CA TYR A 259 33.05 0.56 6.22
C TYR A 259 32.11 -0.60 5.87
N PHE A 260 31.05 -0.26 5.21
CA PHE A 260 30.09 -1.18 4.60
C PHE A 260 29.82 -0.74 3.16
N VAL A 261 29.86 -1.67 2.22
CA VAL A 261 29.47 -1.46 0.82
C VAL A 261 28.44 -2.51 0.45
N GLY A 262 27.29 -2.09 -0.03
CA GLY A 262 26.22 -2.94 -0.53
C GLY A 262 25.93 -2.70 -2.01
N MET A 263 25.80 -3.76 -2.78
CA MET A 263 25.39 -3.72 -4.19
C MET A 263 24.25 -4.69 -4.41
N ASN A 264 23.20 -4.25 -5.12
CA ASN A 264 22.07 -5.08 -5.46
C ASN A 264 21.62 -4.83 -6.89
N HIS A 265 21.30 -5.90 -7.59
CA HIS A 265 20.52 -5.87 -8.82
C HIS A 265 19.29 -6.75 -8.65
N ARG A 266 18.13 -6.22 -9.01
CA ARG A 266 16.85 -6.94 -9.01
C ARG A 266 16.14 -6.71 -10.34
N SER A 267 15.75 -7.80 -11.00
CA SER A 267 14.89 -7.81 -12.19
C SER A 267 13.66 -8.65 -11.90
N LEU A 268 12.50 -8.07 -12.15
CA LEU A 268 11.20 -8.69 -11.90
C LEU A 268 10.32 -8.55 -13.15
N GLU A 269 9.98 -9.67 -13.78
CA GLU A 269 8.92 -9.70 -14.79
C GLU A 269 7.57 -9.91 -14.11
N GLY A 270 6.59 -9.10 -14.50
CA GLY A 270 5.23 -9.21 -13.98
C GLY A 270 4.45 -10.37 -14.60
N ILE A 271 3.31 -10.66 -13.96
CA ILE A 271 2.40 -11.73 -14.41
C ILE A 271 1.49 -11.31 -15.56
N LEU A 272 1.41 -10.02 -15.89
CA LEU A 272 0.79 -9.52 -17.13
C LEU A 272 1.86 -9.32 -18.19
N LEU A 273 1.49 -9.53 -19.46
CA LEU A 273 2.37 -9.29 -20.59
C LEU A 273 2.99 -7.89 -20.54
N ASN A 274 4.25 -7.77 -20.94
CA ASN A 274 4.99 -6.50 -21.08
C ASN A 274 5.08 -5.66 -19.80
N THR A 275 4.89 -6.25 -18.61
CA THR A 275 5.12 -5.56 -17.34
C THR A 275 6.41 -6.03 -16.69
N GLN A 276 7.25 -5.12 -16.22
CA GLN A 276 8.53 -5.44 -15.60
C GLN A 276 9.06 -4.30 -14.74
N ALA A 277 9.96 -4.62 -13.81
CA ALA A 277 10.72 -3.64 -13.04
C ALA A 277 12.18 -4.08 -12.91
N LYS A 278 13.11 -3.15 -13.08
CA LYS A 278 14.55 -3.34 -12.86
C LYS A 278 15.03 -2.33 -11.85
N ARG A 279 15.90 -2.77 -10.93
CA ARG A 279 16.47 -1.90 -9.91
C ARG A 279 17.95 -2.23 -9.70
N TYR A 280 18.75 -1.19 -9.53
CA TYR A 280 20.14 -1.26 -9.13
C TYR A 280 20.34 -0.38 -7.90
N ASN A 281 20.89 -0.92 -6.84
CA ASN A 281 21.22 -0.19 -5.62
C ASN A 281 22.72 -0.27 -5.36
N PHE A 282 23.29 0.84 -4.93
CA PHE A 282 24.66 0.93 -4.44
C PHE A 282 24.65 1.75 -3.15
N ARG A 283 25.31 1.25 -2.11
CA ARG A 283 25.39 1.90 -0.81
C ARG A 283 26.81 1.87 -0.28
N VAL A 284 27.23 2.96 0.32
CA VAL A 284 28.48 3.07 1.08
C VAL A 284 28.21 3.77 2.40
N ASN A 285 28.58 3.15 3.49
CA ASN A 285 28.57 3.76 4.82
C ASN A 285 29.99 3.64 5.38
N SER A 286 30.58 4.76 5.79
CA SER A 286 31.88 4.75 6.47
C SER A 286 31.87 5.63 7.72
N GLU A 287 32.73 5.28 8.67
CA GLU A 287 32.92 6.04 9.89
C GLU A 287 34.43 5.97 10.29
N HIS A 288 35.00 7.15 10.57
CA HIS A 288 36.43 7.31 10.88
C HIS A 288 36.63 8.14 12.16
N LYS A 289 37.24 7.53 13.16
CA LYS A 289 37.68 8.21 14.37
C LYS A 289 39.05 8.88 14.08
N VAL A 290 38.97 10.14 13.63
CA VAL A 290 40.15 10.94 13.22
C VAL A 290 40.99 11.33 14.43
N LYS A 291 40.33 11.69 15.52
CA LYS A 291 40.88 12.00 16.84
C LYS A 291 39.96 11.42 17.92
N ASP A 292 40.41 11.36 19.16
CA ASP A 292 39.56 10.87 20.26
C ASP A 292 38.32 11.74 20.48
N TRP A 293 38.42 13.02 20.11
CA TRP A 293 37.35 13.99 20.20
C TRP A 293 36.60 14.21 18.87
N LEU A 294 37.08 13.67 17.70
CA LEU A 294 36.49 13.91 16.39
C LEU A 294 36.25 12.59 15.64
N THR A 295 35.02 12.31 15.36
CA THR A 295 34.56 11.25 14.45
C THR A 295 33.91 11.89 13.23
N ILE A 296 34.30 11.48 12.03
CA ILE A 296 33.64 11.84 10.77
C ILE A 296 33.07 10.59 10.12
N GLY A 297 32.01 10.75 9.38
CA GLY A 297 31.42 9.64 8.63
C GLY A 297 30.55 10.11 7.48
N GLU A 298 30.16 9.14 6.68
CA GLU A 298 29.30 9.37 5.54
C GLU A 298 28.33 8.21 5.35
N ASN A 299 27.13 8.52 4.89
CA ASN A 299 26.16 7.57 4.36
C ASN A 299 25.82 8.01 2.94
N MET A 300 26.16 7.19 1.97
CA MET A 300 25.83 7.42 0.56
C MET A 300 25.00 6.28 0.02
N TYR A 301 24.03 6.64 -0.81
CA TYR A 301 23.26 5.66 -1.50
C TYR A 301 22.85 6.16 -2.88
N TYR A 302 22.85 5.25 -3.85
CA TYR A 302 22.37 5.45 -5.19
C TYR A 302 21.38 4.34 -5.53
N ASN A 303 20.24 4.70 -6.07
CA ASN A 303 19.27 3.77 -6.63
C ASN A 303 18.89 4.21 -8.05
N TYR A 304 18.93 3.27 -8.96
CA TYR A 304 18.31 3.38 -10.27
C TYR A 304 17.16 2.39 -10.36
N SER A 305 16.01 2.84 -10.83
CA SER A 305 14.86 1.98 -11.11
C SER A 305 14.23 2.35 -12.44
N ASP A 306 13.80 1.35 -13.20
CA ASP A 306 13.08 1.52 -14.47
C ASP A 306 12.09 0.36 -14.65
N GLY A 307 11.01 0.59 -15.38
CA GLY A 307 10.07 -0.48 -15.69
C GLY A 307 8.84 -0.03 -16.45
N ASN A 308 8.15 -1.03 -16.99
CA ASN A 308 6.84 -0.88 -17.61
C ASN A 308 5.74 -1.29 -16.64
N THR A 309 4.64 -0.56 -16.64
CA THR A 309 3.44 -0.87 -15.88
C THR A 309 2.22 -0.89 -16.80
N ALA A 310 1.21 -1.69 -16.46
CA ALA A 310 -0.06 -1.71 -17.17
C ALA A 310 -1.11 -0.95 -16.35
N ASP A 311 -1.93 -0.14 -17.00
CA ASP A 311 -3.13 0.37 -16.35
C ASP A 311 -4.15 -0.77 -16.19
N THR A 312 -4.43 -1.12 -14.94
CA THR A 312 -5.43 -2.12 -14.59
C THR A 312 -6.58 -1.51 -13.77
N LYS A 313 -6.49 -0.22 -13.42
CA LYS A 313 -7.47 0.45 -12.54
C LYS A 313 -8.64 1.08 -13.30
N SER A 314 -8.51 1.21 -14.62
CA SER A 314 -9.57 1.78 -15.45
C SER A 314 -10.71 0.78 -15.64
N GLY A 315 -11.91 1.13 -15.22
CA GLY A 315 -13.13 0.38 -15.52
C GLY A 315 -13.56 0.44 -17.00
N TYR A 316 -12.83 1.21 -17.84
CA TYR A 316 -13.12 1.36 -19.26
C TYR A 316 -12.11 0.62 -20.16
N THR A 317 -10.81 0.78 -19.87
CA THR A 317 -9.73 0.37 -20.77
C THR A 317 -8.61 -0.38 -20.06
N GLY A 318 -8.75 -0.68 -18.76
CA GLY A 318 -7.74 -1.45 -18.01
C GLY A 318 -7.55 -2.84 -18.60
N ALA A 319 -6.33 -3.37 -18.53
CA ALA A 319 -5.96 -4.64 -19.16
C ALA A 319 -6.88 -5.81 -18.79
N LEU A 320 -7.26 -5.92 -17.50
CA LEU A 320 -8.13 -7.00 -17.02
C LEU A 320 -9.58 -6.83 -17.51
N VAL A 321 -10.06 -5.60 -17.58
CA VAL A 321 -11.40 -5.28 -18.09
C VAL A 321 -11.45 -5.56 -19.60
N ALA A 322 -10.43 -5.16 -20.35
CA ALA A 322 -10.34 -5.45 -21.78
C ALA A 322 -10.36 -6.96 -22.07
N ALA A 323 -9.64 -7.76 -21.26
CA ALA A 323 -9.62 -9.21 -21.42
C ALA A 323 -10.97 -9.86 -21.05
N MET A 324 -11.70 -9.30 -20.07
CA MET A 324 -13.04 -9.76 -19.72
C MET A 324 -14.05 -9.47 -20.82
N TYR A 325 -13.95 -8.31 -21.46
CA TYR A 325 -14.92 -7.80 -22.43
C TYR A 325 -14.78 -8.35 -23.83
N TYR A 326 -13.56 -8.71 -24.25
CA TYR A 326 -13.28 -9.03 -25.64
C TYR A 326 -13.95 -10.34 -26.06
N PRO A 327 -14.52 -10.44 -27.29
CA PRO A 327 -15.26 -11.62 -27.73
C PRO A 327 -14.35 -12.84 -27.91
N PRO A 328 -14.70 -14.00 -27.36
CA PRO A 328 -13.83 -15.18 -27.38
C PRO A 328 -13.80 -15.91 -28.75
N ASN A 329 -14.66 -15.54 -29.68
CA ASN A 329 -14.62 -16.02 -31.06
C ASN A 329 -13.58 -15.31 -31.94
N VAL A 330 -12.91 -14.29 -31.45
CA VAL A 330 -11.87 -13.55 -32.18
C VAL A 330 -10.49 -14.14 -31.82
N PRO A 331 -9.62 -14.48 -32.80
CA PRO A 331 -8.26 -14.93 -32.56
C PRO A 331 -7.37 -13.74 -32.13
N VAL A 332 -6.24 -13.99 -31.45
CA VAL A 332 -5.28 -12.93 -31.07
C VAL A 332 -4.68 -12.23 -32.27
N TYR A 333 -4.33 -13.03 -33.30
CA TYR A 333 -3.69 -12.56 -34.52
C TYR A 333 -4.47 -12.97 -35.72
N THR A 334 -4.42 -12.15 -36.77
CA THR A 334 -4.86 -12.50 -38.13
C THR A 334 -3.90 -13.52 -38.74
N PRO A 335 -4.28 -14.21 -39.82
CA PRO A 335 -3.36 -15.11 -40.57
C PRO A 335 -2.09 -14.39 -41.06
N SER A 336 -2.11 -13.08 -41.26
CA SER A 336 -0.95 -12.28 -41.63
C SER A 336 -0.01 -11.92 -40.46
N GLY A 337 -0.38 -12.29 -39.23
CA GLY A 337 0.39 -11.99 -38.01
C GLY A 337 0.11 -10.61 -37.38
N ALA A 338 -0.78 -9.83 -37.97
CA ALA A 338 -1.25 -8.57 -37.32
C ALA A 338 -2.21 -8.89 -36.18
N PHE A 339 -2.42 -7.93 -35.23
CA PHE A 339 -3.44 -8.10 -34.22
C PHE A 339 -4.84 -8.11 -34.83
N SER A 340 -5.70 -9.02 -34.36
CA SER A 340 -7.07 -9.08 -34.83
C SER A 340 -7.94 -8.02 -34.20
N GLY A 341 -8.76 -7.37 -35.04
CA GLY A 341 -9.90 -6.58 -34.63
C GLY A 341 -11.18 -7.42 -34.54
N LEU A 342 -12.29 -6.77 -34.24
CA LEU A 342 -13.62 -7.39 -34.33
C LEU A 342 -13.93 -7.75 -35.78
N PRO A 343 -14.68 -8.86 -36.06
CA PRO A 343 -15.09 -9.19 -37.40
C PRO A 343 -15.97 -8.08 -38.01
N ILE A 344 -15.61 -7.56 -39.16
CA ILE A 344 -16.17 -6.34 -39.76
C ILE A 344 -17.70 -6.43 -39.89
N ASP A 345 -18.20 -7.56 -40.35
CA ASP A 345 -19.64 -7.79 -40.65
C ASP A 345 -20.54 -7.74 -39.39
N VAL A 346 -19.96 -7.99 -38.21
CA VAL A 346 -20.68 -8.05 -36.93
C VAL A 346 -20.14 -7.08 -35.87
N ALA A 347 -19.12 -6.31 -36.18
CA ALA A 347 -18.43 -5.44 -35.23
C ALA A 347 -19.37 -4.49 -34.48
N GLY A 348 -20.33 -3.89 -35.18
CA GLY A 348 -21.33 -3.00 -34.58
C GLY A 348 -22.26 -3.68 -33.55
N GLY A 349 -22.29 -5.02 -33.53
CA GLY A 349 -23.06 -5.78 -32.55
C GLY A 349 -22.36 -5.93 -31.21
N TYR A 350 -21.04 -5.81 -31.14
CA TYR A 350 -20.28 -5.98 -29.90
C TYR A 350 -20.13 -4.67 -29.12
N GLY A 351 -19.34 -3.75 -29.61
CA GLY A 351 -19.04 -2.46 -28.95
C GLY A 351 -17.61 -1.99 -29.16
N ASP A 352 -17.24 -0.91 -28.48
CA ASP A 352 -15.93 -0.29 -28.55
C ASP A 352 -14.92 -1.05 -27.67
N MET A 353 -14.13 -1.93 -28.26
CA MET A 353 -13.17 -2.77 -27.54
C MET A 353 -11.80 -2.76 -28.21
N ILE A 354 -10.76 -2.97 -27.41
CA ILE A 354 -9.37 -3.12 -27.85
C ILE A 354 -8.94 -4.55 -27.62
N ASN A 355 -8.25 -5.16 -28.60
CA ASN A 355 -7.58 -6.45 -28.41
C ASN A 355 -6.65 -6.38 -27.20
N PRO A 356 -6.88 -7.14 -26.13
CA PRO A 356 -6.18 -6.96 -24.87
C PRO A 356 -4.69 -7.32 -24.92
N VAL A 357 -4.31 -8.24 -25.80
CA VAL A 357 -2.90 -8.59 -26.05
C VAL A 357 -2.20 -7.45 -26.79
N ALA A 358 -2.87 -6.87 -27.82
CA ALA A 358 -2.36 -5.69 -28.53
C ALA A 358 -2.18 -4.50 -27.57
N TYR A 359 -3.17 -4.25 -26.70
CA TYR A 359 -3.09 -3.22 -25.67
C TYR A 359 -1.84 -3.38 -24.82
N LEU A 360 -1.64 -4.56 -24.22
CA LEU A 360 -0.48 -4.79 -23.35
C LEU A 360 0.86 -4.72 -24.10
N LYS A 361 0.94 -5.26 -25.32
CA LYS A 361 2.18 -5.23 -26.11
C LYS A 361 2.54 -3.84 -26.61
N ARG A 362 1.56 -2.93 -26.74
CA ARG A 362 1.74 -1.53 -27.13
C ARG A 362 2.00 -0.60 -25.95
N ILE A 363 2.00 -1.08 -24.70
CA ILE A 363 2.41 -0.26 -23.58
C ILE A 363 3.89 0.06 -23.73
N SER A 364 4.20 1.35 -23.88
CA SER A 364 5.56 1.88 -23.96
C SER A 364 5.74 3.01 -22.94
N ILE A 365 5.53 2.67 -21.66
CA ILE A 365 5.75 3.59 -20.54
C ILE A 365 7.03 3.17 -19.83
N ARG A 366 8.04 4.06 -19.86
CA ARG A 366 9.29 3.87 -19.13
C ARG A 366 9.43 4.96 -18.08
N ASN A 367 9.82 4.58 -16.87
CA ASN A 367 9.93 5.48 -15.73
C ASN A 367 11.32 5.39 -15.07
N PRO A 368 12.42 5.66 -15.82
CA PRO A 368 13.74 5.65 -15.21
C PRO A 368 13.80 6.71 -14.10
N THR A 369 14.19 6.27 -12.91
CA THR A 369 14.33 7.14 -11.75
C THR A 369 15.67 6.90 -11.09
N HIS A 370 16.41 7.98 -10.86
CA HIS A 370 17.65 8.01 -10.09
C HIS A 370 17.37 8.64 -8.73
N GLU A 371 17.72 7.97 -7.65
CA GLU A 371 17.65 8.52 -6.30
C GLU A 371 19.04 8.45 -5.66
N ILE A 372 19.55 9.62 -5.24
CA ILE A 372 20.90 9.78 -4.71
C ILE A 372 20.79 10.42 -3.33
N LEU A 373 21.46 9.84 -2.33
CA LEU A 373 21.69 10.46 -1.03
C LEU A 373 23.18 10.60 -0.80
N ILE A 374 23.58 11.78 -0.35
CA ILE A 374 24.92 12.07 0.15
C ILE A 374 24.75 12.70 1.54
N ASN A 375 25.29 12.04 2.57
CA ASN A 375 25.11 12.47 3.96
C ASN A 375 26.42 12.39 4.76
N PRO A 376 27.33 13.36 4.63
CA PRO A 376 28.47 13.51 5.51
C PRO A 376 28.03 14.04 6.89
N TYR A 377 28.74 13.58 7.94
CA TYR A 377 28.53 14.08 9.29
C TYR A 377 29.84 14.15 10.07
N ALA A 378 29.87 15.02 11.07
CA ALA A 378 30.94 15.10 12.06
C ALA A 378 30.34 15.06 13.47
N GLU A 379 30.93 14.24 14.33
CA GLU A 379 30.63 14.20 15.76
C GLU A 379 31.86 14.65 16.54
N ILE A 380 31.68 15.71 17.34
CA ILE A 380 32.72 16.34 18.15
C ILE A 380 32.41 16.11 19.62
N THR A 381 33.26 15.45 20.34
CA THR A 381 33.19 15.32 21.81
C THR A 381 33.82 16.57 22.42
N LEU A 382 32.98 17.53 22.86
CA LEU A 382 33.40 18.82 23.41
C LEU A 382 33.92 18.69 24.85
N ALA A 383 33.30 17.78 25.63
CA ALA A 383 33.71 17.44 26.97
C ALA A 383 33.22 16.03 27.30
N LYS A 384 33.53 15.49 28.48
CA LYS A 384 33.01 14.21 28.94
C LYS A 384 31.47 14.26 28.87
N ASP A 385 30.86 13.32 28.12
CA ASP A 385 29.42 13.17 27.95
C ASP A 385 28.71 14.34 27.24
N LEU A 386 29.45 15.35 26.72
CA LEU A 386 28.94 16.46 25.90
C LEU A 386 29.41 16.30 24.44
N LYS A 387 28.47 16.07 23.55
CA LYS A 387 28.73 15.85 22.13
C LYS A 387 27.97 16.82 21.26
N PHE A 388 28.65 17.35 20.24
CA PHE A 388 28.06 18.12 19.17
C PHE A 388 28.14 17.33 17.88
N ARG A 389 27.00 17.18 17.19
CA ARG A 389 26.92 16.51 15.89
C ARG A 389 26.41 17.48 14.84
N SER A 390 27.20 17.66 13.78
CA SER A 390 26.82 18.39 12.57
C SER A 390 26.56 17.39 11.46
N ASN A 391 25.37 17.44 10.89
CA ASN A 391 24.88 16.54 9.85
C ASN A 391 24.44 17.39 8.66
N PHE A 392 24.92 17.06 7.47
CA PHE A 392 24.49 17.67 6.22
C PHE A 392 24.03 16.55 5.30
N SER A 393 22.89 16.72 4.66
CA SER A 393 22.46 15.77 3.65
C SER A 393 21.92 16.46 2.40
N GLN A 394 22.18 15.84 1.27
CA GLN A 394 21.65 16.22 -0.03
C GLN A 394 21.02 14.98 -0.66
N THR A 395 19.72 15.08 -0.96
CA THR A 395 18.98 14.04 -1.66
C THR A 395 18.56 14.58 -3.03
N PHE A 396 18.80 13.81 -4.08
CA PHE A 396 18.30 14.07 -5.43
C PHE A 396 17.39 12.92 -5.85
N LYS A 397 16.25 13.23 -6.41
CA LYS A 397 15.38 12.29 -7.11
C LYS A 397 15.13 12.86 -8.49
N LEU A 398 15.68 12.19 -9.50
CA LEU A 398 15.60 12.58 -10.91
C LEU A 398 14.79 11.51 -11.60
N GLY A 399 13.63 11.85 -12.11
CA GLY A 399 12.70 10.89 -12.72
C GLY A 399 12.22 11.39 -14.07
N ASP A 400 12.34 10.54 -15.06
CA ASP A 400 11.78 10.77 -16.38
C ASP A 400 10.64 9.78 -16.63
N VAL A 401 9.59 10.23 -17.31
CA VAL A 401 8.52 9.39 -17.83
C VAL A 401 8.47 9.60 -19.33
N LYS A 402 8.70 8.52 -20.07
CA LYS A 402 8.49 8.48 -21.50
C LYS A 402 7.30 7.57 -21.79
N ASN A 403 6.24 8.12 -22.34
CA ASN A 403 5.02 7.40 -22.68
C ASN A 403 4.68 7.60 -24.15
N PHE A 404 4.81 6.56 -24.95
CA PHE A 404 4.40 6.56 -26.34
C PHE A 404 3.09 5.81 -26.51
N THR A 405 2.08 6.49 -27.03
CA THR A 405 0.77 5.92 -27.35
C THR A 405 0.75 5.54 -28.84
N TYR A 406 0.59 4.25 -29.11
CA TYR A 406 0.51 3.72 -30.47
C TYR A 406 -0.89 3.92 -31.05
N ARG A 407 -1.00 3.99 -32.39
CA ARG A 407 -2.27 3.89 -33.08
C ARG A 407 -2.91 2.52 -32.84
N VAL A 408 -4.22 2.48 -32.77
CA VAL A 408 -5.04 1.27 -32.73
C VAL A 408 -5.91 1.30 -33.97
N LEU A 409 -5.56 0.50 -34.98
CA LEU A 409 -6.22 0.49 -36.27
C LEU A 409 -7.16 -0.71 -36.47
N GLU A 410 -7.14 -1.65 -35.50
CA GLU A 410 -8.02 -2.79 -35.48
C GLU A 410 -9.48 -2.38 -35.28
N VAL A 411 -10.37 -3.04 -36.03
CA VAL A 411 -11.82 -2.83 -35.89
C VAL A 411 -12.26 -3.06 -34.45
N GLY A 412 -13.01 -2.13 -33.89
CA GLY A 412 -13.40 -2.08 -32.46
C GLY A 412 -13.26 -0.65 -31.96
N LYS A 413 -12.32 -0.38 -31.12
CA LYS A 413 -12.00 0.99 -30.64
C LYS A 413 -10.77 1.51 -31.38
N ILE A 414 -11.02 2.30 -32.42
CA ILE A 414 -9.97 2.88 -33.26
C ILE A 414 -9.42 4.14 -32.61
N PHE A 415 -8.08 4.23 -32.55
CA PHE A 415 -7.30 5.45 -32.26
C PHE A 415 -6.32 5.65 -33.42
N ASP A 416 -6.60 6.59 -34.28
CA ASP A 416 -5.83 6.88 -35.49
C ASP A 416 -4.66 7.85 -35.24
N THR A 417 -4.58 8.43 -34.05
CA THR A 417 -3.51 9.33 -33.62
C THR A 417 -2.57 8.64 -32.65
N ASN A 418 -1.28 8.86 -32.83
CA ASN A 418 -0.25 8.49 -31.88
C ASN A 418 0.34 9.74 -31.22
N ASN A 419 0.93 9.57 -30.04
CA ASN A 419 1.56 10.68 -29.34
C ASN A 419 2.73 10.19 -28.48
N LEU A 420 3.64 11.10 -28.21
CA LEU A 420 4.70 10.96 -27.22
C LEU A 420 4.51 11.99 -26.13
N GLU A 421 4.38 11.55 -24.91
CA GLU A 421 4.48 12.36 -23.71
C GLU A 421 5.82 12.09 -23.04
N TYR A 422 6.59 13.16 -22.84
CA TYR A 422 7.85 13.12 -22.11
C TYR A 422 7.74 14.07 -20.91
N GLN A 423 7.91 13.51 -19.70
CA GLN A 423 7.90 14.27 -18.46
C GLN A 423 9.25 14.11 -17.76
N SER A 424 9.76 15.20 -17.20
CA SER A 424 10.88 15.16 -16.27
C SER A 424 10.44 15.76 -14.94
N ASN A 425 10.64 15.00 -13.86
CA ASN A 425 10.22 15.36 -12.50
C ASN A 425 11.44 15.26 -11.58
N ASN A 426 11.98 16.40 -11.16
CA ASN A 426 13.17 16.45 -10.35
C ASN A 426 12.84 16.99 -8.95
N SER A 427 13.41 16.39 -7.93
CA SER A 427 13.33 16.86 -6.56
C SER A 427 14.73 16.89 -5.93
N SER A 428 15.08 18.01 -5.35
CA SER A 428 16.34 18.22 -4.66
C SER A 428 16.08 18.70 -3.24
N THR A 429 16.56 17.95 -2.24
CA THR A 429 16.37 18.32 -0.82
C THR A 429 17.72 18.43 -0.12
N ALA A 430 18.03 19.62 0.37
CA ALA A 430 19.15 19.88 1.26
C ALA A 430 18.66 19.96 2.70
N LEU A 431 19.33 19.27 3.63
CA LEU A 431 19.07 19.30 5.06
C LEU A 431 20.37 19.54 5.82
N ALA A 432 20.36 20.51 6.72
CA ALA A 432 21.43 20.77 7.69
C ALA A 432 20.86 20.62 9.09
N GLU A 433 21.52 19.80 9.91
CA GLU A 433 21.14 19.54 11.30
C GLU A 433 22.32 19.77 12.23
N GLN A 434 22.05 20.47 13.34
CA GLN A 434 23.05 20.75 14.38
C GLN A 434 22.46 20.27 15.70
N LEU A 435 23.10 19.28 16.31
CA LEU A 435 22.59 18.60 17.51
C LEU A 435 23.62 18.67 18.65
N LEU A 436 23.20 19.09 19.82
CA LEU A 436 23.99 19.07 21.04
C LEU A 436 23.37 18.10 22.03
N THR A 437 24.13 17.11 22.46
CA THR A 437 23.69 16.08 23.41
C THR A 437 24.56 16.14 24.65
N TYR A 438 23.94 16.17 25.85
CA TYR A 438 24.64 16.15 27.12
C TYR A 438 24.02 15.13 28.07
N LYS A 439 24.85 14.23 28.62
CA LYS A 439 24.41 13.18 29.56
C LYS A 439 25.02 13.43 30.93
N ILE A 440 24.18 13.38 31.98
CA ILE A 440 24.59 13.59 33.36
C ILE A 440 24.08 12.41 34.18
N ALA A 441 24.96 11.81 34.98
CA ALA A 441 24.60 10.80 35.98
C ALA A 441 24.98 11.33 37.38
N LEU A 442 23.98 11.51 38.26
CA LEU A 442 24.11 11.98 39.62
C LEU A 442 23.54 10.91 40.57
N GLY A 443 24.38 9.97 41.00
CA GLY A 443 23.93 8.81 41.74
C GLY A 443 22.92 7.97 40.96
N GLN A 444 21.69 7.89 41.41
CA GLN A 444 20.60 7.15 40.76
C GLN A 444 19.84 8.01 39.72
N HIS A 445 20.13 9.30 39.62
CA HIS A 445 19.50 10.22 38.69
C HIS A 445 20.31 10.33 37.42
N ASN A 446 19.69 10.00 36.27
CA ASN A 446 20.30 10.11 34.97
C ASN A 446 19.48 11.09 34.13
N PHE A 447 20.16 12.03 33.49
CA PHE A 447 19.60 13.01 32.58
C PHE A 447 20.26 12.89 31.21
N ASP A 448 19.48 12.98 30.15
CA ASP A 448 19.94 13.06 28.77
C ASP A 448 19.25 14.27 28.12
N PHE A 449 20.03 15.31 27.85
CA PHE A 449 19.59 16.55 27.21
C PHE A 449 19.96 16.52 25.75
N LEU A 450 19.03 16.91 24.89
CA LEU A 450 19.22 17.13 23.47
C LEU A 450 18.71 18.53 23.10
N GLY A 451 19.56 19.34 22.50
CA GLY A 451 19.17 20.59 21.83
C GLY A 451 19.47 20.47 20.35
N GLY A 452 18.62 21.01 19.49
CA GLY A 452 18.82 20.88 18.06
C GLY A 452 18.25 22.05 17.25
N PHE A 453 18.94 22.28 16.12
CA PHE A 453 18.51 23.18 15.05
C PHE A 453 18.55 22.43 13.73
N THR A 454 17.47 22.54 12.92
CA THR A 454 17.43 21.95 11.60
C THR A 454 16.93 22.94 10.56
N PHE A 455 17.53 22.93 9.39
CA PHE A 455 17.07 23.68 8.24
C PHE A 455 17.00 22.78 7.02
N GLN A 456 15.82 22.73 6.39
CA GLN A 456 15.59 21.98 5.16
C GLN A 456 15.10 22.89 4.05
N LYS A 457 15.60 22.65 2.84
CA LYS A 457 15.12 23.27 1.61
C LYS A 457 14.90 22.22 0.55
N THR A 458 13.69 22.19 -0.01
CA THR A 458 13.33 21.32 -1.13
C THR A 458 13.02 22.17 -2.35
N ILE A 459 13.50 21.74 -3.51
CA ILE A 459 13.21 22.32 -4.82
C ILE A 459 12.66 21.18 -5.67
N ASP A 460 11.44 21.34 -6.14
CA ASP A 460 10.78 20.44 -7.08
C ASP A 460 10.62 21.18 -8.40
N ASP A 461 11.17 20.65 -9.49
CA ASP A 461 11.04 21.23 -10.82
C ASP A 461 10.87 20.15 -11.87
N GLY A 462 10.29 20.53 -13.00
CA GLY A 462 10.06 19.61 -14.09
C GLY A 462 9.38 20.27 -15.28
N PHE A 463 9.22 19.44 -16.30
CA PHE A 463 8.45 19.81 -17.48
C PHE A 463 7.65 18.61 -18.00
N VAL A 464 6.62 18.91 -18.77
CA VAL A 464 5.86 17.97 -19.59
C VAL A 464 5.87 18.48 -21.01
N ALA A 465 6.29 17.63 -21.95
CA ALA A 465 6.25 17.90 -23.37
C ALA A 465 5.44 16.81 -24.07
N LYS A 466 4.49 17.19 -24.92
CA LYS A 466 3.69 16.30 -25.73
C LYS A 466 3.83 16.64 -27.19
N SER A 467 3.90 15.61 -28.01
CA SER A 467 3.92 15.75 -29.48
C SER A 467 3.04 14.66 -30.09
N TYR A 468 2.38 14.98 -31.19
CA TYR A 468 1.36 14.16 -31.82
C TYR A 468 1.72 13.89 -33.29
N ASP A 469 1.08 12.86 -33.86
CA ASP A 469 1.13 12.53 -35.26
C ASP A 469 2.51 12.16 -35.80
N PHE A 470 3.10 11.14 -35.20
CA PHE A 470 4.34 10.53 -35.67
C PHE A 470 4.08 9.71 -36.96
N ARG A 471 4.89 9.91 -37.99
CA ARG A 471 4.81 9.13 -39.24
C ARG A 471 5.23 7.68 -39.04
N SER A 472 6.21 7.44 -38.17
CA SER A 472 6.69 6.10 -37.80
C SER A 472 6.58 5.88 -36.30
N GLU A 473 6.12 4.71 -35.89
CA GLU A 473 5.96 4.29 -34.49
C GLU A 473 7.14 3.45 -33.98
N ALA A 474 8.17 3.21 -34.83
CA ALA A 474 9.37 2.50 -34.40
C ALA A 474 10.12 3.29 -33.30
N GLU A 475 10.62 2.60 -32.29
CA GLU A 475 11.22 3.22 -31.08
C GLU A 475 12.31 4.24 -31.43
N VAL A 476 13.10 3.98 -32.47
CA VAL A 476 14.17 4.88 -32.93
C VAL A 476 13.64 6.26 -33.39
N PHE A 477 12.36 6.36 -33.76
CA PHE A 477 11.72 7.61 -34.19
C PHE A 477 10.86 8.26 -33.09
N GLN A 478 10.73 7.66 -31.92
CA GLN A 478 9.95 8.20 -30.81
C GLN A 478 10.71 9.32 -30.07
N HIS A 479 10.94 10.42 -30.78
CA HIS A 479 11.55 11.66 -30.27
C HIS A 479 10.65 12.84 -30.60
N LEU A 480 10.52 13.80 -29.68
CA LEU A 480 9.57 14.92 -29.78
C LEU A 480 9.66 15.69 -31.08
N GLN A 481 10.86 15.81 -31.66
CA GLN A 481 11.09 16.54 -32.94
C GLN A 481 10.56 15.79 -34.18
N ASN A 482 10.29 14.47 -34.07
CA ASN A 482 9.84 13.66 -35.22
C ASN A 482 8.31 13.65 -35.40
N ALA A 483 7.59 14.33 -34.52
CA ALA A 483 6.16 14.55 -34.67
C ALA A 483 5.84 15.67 -35.65
N ALA A 484 4.56 15.78 -36.05
CA ALA A 484 4.12 16.91 -36.90
C ALA A 484 4.31 18.24 -36.15
N ASP A 485 4.76 19.29 -36.88
CA ASP A 485 5.16 20.57 -36.28
C ASP A 485 4.02 21.34 -35.64
N THR A 486 2.78 21.07 -36.01
CA THR A 486 1.61 21.87 -35.63
C THR A 486 1.01 21.50 -34.26
N ASN A 487 1.38 20.33 -33.67
CA ASN A 487 0.76 19.80 -32.47
C ASN A 487 1.80 19.46 -31.38
N LYS A 488 2.27 20.47 -30.66
CA LYS A 488 3.23 20.33 -29.57
C LYS A 488 2.81 21.14 -28.35
N ASP A 489 2.68 20.48 -27.23
CA ASP A 489 2.37 21.12 -25.95
C ASP A 489 3.57 21.01 -25.02
N VAL A 490 3.94 22.13 -24.40
CA VAL A 490 5.02 22.17 -23.41
C VAL A 490 4.57 22.98 -22.19
N SER A 491 4.77 22.41 -21.02
CA SER A 491 4.58 23.09 -19.75
C SER A 491 5.72 22.78 -18.79
N SER A 492 6.01 23.70 -17.87
CA SER A 492 7.04 23.48 -16.85
C SER A 492 6.62 24.08 -15.52
N TYR A 493 7.21 23.57 -14.45
CA TYR A 493 6.95 24.07 -13.10
C TYR A 493 8.23 24.09 -12.26
N ARG A 494 8.26 24.97 -11.26
CA ARG A 494 9.29 24.98 -10.22
C ARG A 494 8.73 25.47 -8.91
N PHE A 495 8.84 24.64 -7.88
CA PHE A 495 8.40 24.95 -6.52
C PHE A 495 9.60 24.94 -5.57
N LYS A 496 9.57 25.81 -4.58
CA LYS A 496 10.55 25.87 -3.51
C LYS A 496 9.83 25.86 -2.18
N GLN A 497 10.27 25.01 -1.27
CA GLN A 497 9.76 24.97 0.10
C GLN A 497 10.90 24.91 1.09
N SER A 498 10.71 25.52 2.24
CA SER A 498 11.68 25.56 3.33
C SER A 498 11.02 25.25 4.65
N LEU A 499 11.75 24.54 5.51
CA LEU A 499 11.35 24.20 6.86
C LEU A 499 12.52 24.53 7.79
N VAL A 500 12.27 25.28 8.86
CA VAL A 500 13.23 25.55 9.92
C VAL A 500 12.67 25.03 11.23
N SER A 501 13.52 24.46 12.08
CA SER A 501 13.06 23.86 13.32
C SER A 501 14.06 24.04 14.45
N TYR A 502 13.53 24.28 15.64
CA TYR A 502 14.24 24.29 16.91
C TYR A 502 13.64 23.23 17.80
N LEU A 503 14.47 22.41 18.45
CA LEU A 503 13.99 21.32 19.29
C LEU A 503 14.82 21.22 20.58
N ALA A 504 14.16 20.80 21.66
CA ALA A 504 14.79 20.46 22.92
C ALA A 504 14.09 19.22 23.52
N ARG A 505 14.87 18.27 24.03
CA ARG A 505 14.37 17.08 24.73
C ARG A 505 15.15 16.86 26.00
N VAL A 506 14.44 16.50 27.06
CA VAL A 506 15.02 16.06 28.33
C VAL A 506 14.47 14.67 28.66
N ASN A 507 15.33 13.70 28.78
CA ASN A 507 15.00 12.39 29.33
C ASN A 507 15.57 12.30 30.74
N TYR A 508 14.72 11.93 31.69
CA TYR A 508 15.08 11.68 33.08
C TYR A 508 14.78 10.24 33.44
N ASP A 509 15.70 9.61 34.13
CA ASP A 509 15.61 8.25 34.62
C ASP A 509 16.11 8.20 36.06
N TYR A 510 15.26 7.76 36.98
CA TYR A 510 15.61 7.50 38.37
C TYR A 510 15.78 5.99 38.59
N ALA A 511 16.98 5.55 38.88
CA ALA A 511 17.34 4.16 39.18
C ALA A 511 16.91 3.14 38.11
N GLY A 512 16.55 3.58 36.91
CA GLY A 512 15.92 2.74 35.88
C GLY A 512 14.50 2.29 36.23
N LYS A 513 13.86 2.89 37.27
CA LYS A 513 12.50 2.59 37.73
C LYS A 513 11.47 3.57 37.17
N TYR A 514 11.71 4.88 37.31
CA TYR A 514 10.83 5.94 36.85
C TYR A 514 11.50 6.72 35.73
N ILE A 515 10.86 6.77 34.60
CA ILE A 515 11.39 7.36 33.39
C ILE A 515 10.41 8.43 32.91
N VAL A 516 10.93 9.63 32.60
CA VAL A 516 10.13 10.74 32.06
C VAL A 516 10.86 11.33 30.87
N SER A 517 10.14 11.61 29.80
CA SER A 517 10.66 12.33 28.63
C SER A 517 9.79 13.55 28.35
N LEU A 518 10.42 14.71 28.23
CA LEU A 518 9.80 15.97 27.85
C LEU A 518 10.40 16.46 26.55
N LEU A 519 9.57 16.82 25.60
CA LEU A 519 9.98 17.33 24.30
C LEU A 519 9.24 18.63 23.98
N GLY A 520 9.98 19.63 23.53
CA GLY A 520 9.48 20.85 22.93
C GLY A 520 10.10 21.05 21.55
N ARG A 521 9.28 21.45 20.56
CA ARG A 521 9.73 21.73 19.20
C ARG A 521 8.95 22.90 18.60
N ARG A 522 9.65 23.76 17.88
CA ARG A 522 9.07 24.86 17.11
C ARG A 522 9.48 24.76 15.66
N ASP A 523 8.50 24.63 14.76
CA ASP A 523 8.71 24.51 13.32
C ASP A 523 8.15 25.73 12.59
N GLY A 524 8.86 26.19 11.55
CA GLY A 524 8.41 27.22 10.62
C GLY A 524 8.48 26.74 9.17
N SER A 525 7.35 26.82 8.44
CA SER A 525 7.23 26.37 7.05
C SER A 525 6.83 27.48 6.09
N SER A 526 7.42 27.48 4.91
CA SER A 526 7.04 28.39 3.81
C SER A 526 5.70 28.03 3.14
N LEU A 527 5.13 26.85 3.44
CA LEU A 527 3.87 26.40 2.85
C LEU A 527 2.63 26.97 3.54
N VAL A 528 2.81 27.61 4.71
CA VAL A 528 1.70 28.12 5.53
C VAL A 528 1.69 29.65 5.44
N ALA A 529 0.52 30.25 5.65
CA ALA A 529 0.35 31.70 5.65
C ALA A 529 1.33 32.43 6.61
N LYS A 530 1.79 33.62 6.23
CA LYS A 530 2.86 34.36 6.93
C LYS A 530 2.63 34.48 8.44
N GLN A 531 1.39 34.80 8.87
CA GLN A 531 1.03 34.94 10.28
C GLN A 531 1.00 33.61 11.02
N ASN A 532 0.78 32.48 10.35
CA ASN A 532 0.69 31.12 10.91
C ASN A 532 1.94 30.29 10.63
N ARG A 533 3.03 30.93 10.15
CA ARG A 533 4.24 30.25 9.66
C ARG A 533 4.90 29.36 10.69
N PHE A 534 4.86 29.75 11.98
CA PHE A 534 5.44 28.98 13.06
C PHE A 534 4.39 28.27 13.90
N ALA A 535 4.65 27.00 14.25
CA ALA A 535 3.85 26.21 15.18
C ALA A 535 4.73 25.57 16.25
N ASN A 536 4.17 25.38 17.44
CA ASN A 536 4.83 24.72 18.56
C ASN A 536 4.22 23.33 18.77
N TYR A 537 5.08 22.36 19.00
CA TYR A 537 4.74 20.99 19.30
C TYR A 537 5.38 20.56 20.61
N TYR A 538 4.65 19.80 21.42
CA TYR A 538 5.17 19.27 22.66
C TYR A 538 4.68 17.85 22.87
N ALA A 539 5.53 17.09 23.56
CA ALA A 539 5.21 15.74 23.95
C ALA A 539 5.75 15.46 25.36
N VAL A 540 4.98 14.71 26.10
CA VAL A 540 5.36 14.17 27.40
C VAL A 540 5.11 12.67 27.40
N SER A 541 6.06 11.90 27.93
CA SER A 541 5.87 10.48 28.18
C SER A 541 6.49 10.07 29.49
N GLY A 542 5.86 9.09 30.15
CA GLY A 542 6.35 8.51 31.38
C GLY A 542 6.29 7.00 31.35
N ALA A 543 7.22 6.36 32.08
CA ALA A 543 7.19 4.93 32.28
C ALA A 543 7.59 4.57 33.70
N TRP A 544 6.93 3.53 34.21
CA TRP A 544 7.24 2.91 35.50
C TRP A 544 7.61 1.45 35.27
N VAL A 545 8.84 1.12 35.62
CA VAL A 545 9.35 -0.26 35.57
C VAL A 545 9.02 -0.95 36.88
N VAL A 546 7.79 -1.46 36.97
CA VAL A 546 7.19 -2.06 38.18
C VAL A 546 8.03 -3.23 38.67
N SER A 547 8.56 -4.05 37.78
CA SER A 547 9.40 -5.23 38.13
C SER A 547 10.71 -4.89 38.87
N LYS A 548 11.11 -3.61 38.89
CA LYS A 548 12.28 -3.16 39.66
C LYS A 548 11.96 -2.70 41.07
N GLU A 549 10.68 -2.69 41.44
CA GLU A 549 10.28 -2.37 42.82
C GLU A 549 10.55 -3.53 43.77
N ASN A 550 10.82 -3.21 45.03
CA ASN A 550 11.18 -4.22 46.02
C ASN A 550 10.09 -5.29 46.23
N PHE A 551 8.81 -4.89 46.16
CA PHE A 551 7.67 -5.80 46.29
C PHE A 551 7.47 -6.77 45.09
N MET A 552 8.22 -6.60 44.01
CA MET A 552 8.17 -7.45 42.80
C MET A 552 9.35 -8.43 42.67
N GLN A 553 10.37 -8.31 43.50
CA GLN A 553 11.64 -9.06 43.36
C GLN A 553 11.49 -10.57 43.55
N ASP A 554 10.50 -11.00 44.37
CA ASP A 554 10.24 -12.41 44.65
C ASP A 554 9.41 -13.13 43.58
N ILE A 555 8.94 -12.40 42.54
CA ILE A 555 8.10 -12.97 41.48
C ILE A 555 8.97 -13.53 40.36
N SER A 556 9.40 -14.77 40.48
CA SER A 556 10.36 -15.42 39.58
C SER A 556 9.84 -15.68 38.15
N TRP A 557 8.54 -15.83 37.96
CA TRP A 557 7.95 -16.07 36.63
C TRP A 557 7.80 -14.79 35.79
N LEU A 558 7.82 -13.61 36.41
CA LEU A 558 7.74 -12.29 35.77
C LEU A 558 9.13 -11.68 35.66
N SER A 559 9.69 -11.70 34.44
CA SER A 559 11.04 -11.19 34.19
C SER A 559 11.09 -9.66 34.10
N SER A 560 10.04 -9.03 33.56
CA SER A 560 9.92 -7.57 33.43
C SER A 560 8.45 -7.16 33.34
N LEU A 561 8.10 -6.05 33.97
CA LEU A 561 6.80 -5.37 33.81
C LEU A 561 7.05 -3.88 33.80
N LYS A 562 6.63 -3.21 32.70
CA LYS A 562 6.72 -1.75 32.53
C LYS A 562 5.37 -1.21 32.08
N LEU A 563 4.87 -0.22 32.82
CA LEU A 563 3.71 0.58 32.46
C LEU A 563 4.20 1.89 31.83
N ARG A 564 3.52 2.36 30.77
CA ARG A 564 3.90 3.59 30.08
C ARG A 564 2.67 4.38 29.64
N GLY A 565 2.83 5.70 29.60
CA GLY A 565 1.82 6.62 29.09
C GLY A 565 2.47 7.76 28.35
N SER A 566 1.82 8.24 27.30
CA SER A 566 2.29 9.40 26.55
C SER A 566 1.15 10.26 26.04
N TYR A 567 1.42 11.55 25.92
CA TYR A 567 0.57 12.54 25.28
C TYR A 567 1.44 13.48 24.45
N GLY A 568 0.99 13.81 23.24
CA GLY A 568 1.70 14.77 22.40
C GLY A 568 0.87 15.33 21.26
N ILE A 569 1.33 16.47 20.77
CA ILE A 569 0.78 17.17 19.61
C ILE A 569 1.83 17.13 18.51
N LEU A 570 1.42 16.63 17.34
CA LEU A 570 2.23 16.49 16.15
C LEU A 570 1.65 17.36 15.04
N GLY A 571 2.52 17.91 14.18
CA GLY A 571 2.09 18.70 13.03
C GLY A 571 1.78 17.88 11.80
N ASN A 572 0.88 18.41 10.97
CA ASN A 572 0.57 17.86 9.66
C ASN A 572 0.65 18.96 8.60
N LEU A 573 1.49 18.73 7.59
CA LEU A 573 1.60 19.53 6.36
C LEU A 573 1.07 18.78 5.13
N GLY A 574 0.53 17.57 5.32
CA GLY A 574 -0.01 16.75 4.24
C GLY A 574 -1.18 17.46 3.55
N GLY A 575 -1.23 17.37 2.22
CA GLY A 575 -2.28 17.97 1.41
C GLY A 575 -2.14 19.47 1.14
N ILE A 576 -1.08 20.15 1.62
CA ILE A 576 -0.83 21.55 1.28
C ILE A 576 -0.06 21.63 -0.04
N SER A 577 -0.67 22.22 -1.06
CA SER A 577 0.04 22.67 -2.25
C SER A 577 0.75 24.01 -1.99
N PRO A 578 1.93 24.26 -2.56
CA PRO A 578 2.56 25.59 -2.56
C PRO A 578 1.63 26.71 -3.09
N GLN A 579 0.65 26.35 -3.89
CA GLN A 579 -0.37 27.26 -4.44
C GLN A 579 -1.44 27.69 -3.42
N ALA A 580 -1.55 26.99 -2.29
CA ALA A 580 -2.59 27.26 -1.29
C ALA A 580 -2.51 28.68 -0.70
N VAL A 581 -1.30 29.24 -0.61
CA VAL A 581 -1.03 30.57 -0.06
C VAL A 581 -0.62 31.55 -1.17
N ASN A 582 0.09 31.06 -2.20
CA ASN A 582 0.54 31.85 -3.34
C ASN A 582 -0.02 31.22 -4.63
N PRO A 583 -1.20 31.63 -5.08
CA PRO A 583 -1.83 31.06 -6.27
C PRO A 583 -1.01 31.37 -7.52
N LEU A 584 -0.92 30.37 -8.40
CA LEU A 584 -0.34 30.54 -9.71
C LEU A 584 -1.42 30.96 -10.71
N MET A 585 -1.03 31.74 -11.69
CA MET A 585 -1.86 32.08 -12.83
C MET A 585 -1.85 30.90 -13.82
N THR A 586 -3.02 30.46 -14.21
CA THR A 586 -3.22 29.47 -15.27
C THR A 586 -3.52 30.19 -16.57
N ARG A 587 -2.92 29.74 -17.67
CA ARG A 587 -3.21 30.20 -19.01
C ARG A 587 -4.40 29.44 -19.58
N ASP A 588 -5.36 30.14 -20.13
CA ASP A 588 -6.43 29.60 -20.95
C ASP A 588 -6.35 30.17 -22.36
N ASN A 589 -6.33 29.32 -23.35
CA ASN A 589 -6.22 29.71 -24.77
C ASN A 589 -7.59 29.81 -25.45
N ASN A 590 -8.70 29.59 -24.74
CA ASN A 590 -10.04 29.44 -25.30
C ASN A 590 -10.98 30.54 -24.83
N VAL A 591 -10.47 31.68 -24.39
CA VAL A 591 -11.31 32.79 -23.95
C VAL A 591 -11.75 33.61 -25.15
N ILE A 592 -13.06 33.84 -25.27
CA ILE A 592 -13.68 34.64 -26.30
C ILE A 592 -14.04 35.99 -25.69
N PHE A 593 -13.56 37.08 -26.31
CA PHE A 593 -13.92 38.45 -25.94
C PHE A 593 -14.81 39.07 -27.01
N GLY A 594 -15.97 39.55 -26.60
CA GLY A 594 -16.93 40.19 -27.50
C GLY A 594 -17.59 39.20 -28.46
N GLN A 595 -17.83 39.67 -29.72
CA GLN A 595 -18.45 38.88 -30.80
C GLN A 595 -17.43 38.22 -31.73
N ASP A 596 -16.16 38.43 -31.51
CA ASP A 596 -15.10 37.80 -32.31
C ASP A 596 -14.89 36.34 -31.86
N PRO A 597 -15.12 35.34 -32.74
CA PRO A 597 -14.92 33.95 -32.43
C PRO A 597 -13.45 33.56 -32.30
N SER A 598 -12.50 34.50 -32.49
CA SER A 598 -11.07 34.19 -32.29
C SER A 598 -10.79 33.87 -30.82
N GLN A 599 -10.01 32.79 -30.62
CA GLN A 599 -9.57 32.39 -29.28
C GLN A 599 -8.46 33.33 -28.79
N ASN A 600 -8.67 33.90 -27.62
CA ASN A 600 -7.71 34.79 -26.97
C ASN A 600 -7.07 34.08 -25.77
N ILE A 601 -5.86 34.51 -25.43
CA ILE A 601 -5.13 34.06 -24.28
C ILE A 601 -5.55 34.87 -23.05
N ALA A 602 -6.04 34.18 -22.03
CA ALA A 602 -6.29 34.77 -20.71
C ALA A 602 -5.42 34.11 -19.64
N TYR A 603 -5.16 34.85 -18.58
CA TYR A 603 -4.49 34.37 -17.38
C TYR A 603 -5.41 34.59 -16.18
N TYR A 604 -5.67 33.57 -15.43
CA TYR A 604 -6.49 33.64 -14.20
C TYR A 604 -5.97 32.69 -13.13
N ALA A 605 -6.25 33.00 -11.86
CA ALA A 605 -5.91 32.12 -10.77
C ALA A 605 -7.05 31.13 -10.51
N THR A 606 -6.78 29.84 -10.52
CA THR A 606 -7.76 28.78 -10.28
C THR A 606 -8.01 28.54 -8.80
N THR A 607 -7.03 28.78 -7.94
CA THR A 607 -7.09 28.55 -6.51
C THR A 607 -7.20 29.87 -5.76
N ARG A 608 -8.23 30.02 -4.92
CA ARG A 608 -8.38 31.18 -4.04
C ARG A 608 -7.32 31.12 -2.93
N PRO A 609 -6.47 32.14 -2.75
CA PRO A 609 -5.51 32.17 -1.65
C PRO A 609 -6.23 32.17 -0.29
N ASN A 610 -5.68 31.45 0.68
CA ASN A 610 -6.16 31.49 2.05
C ASN A 610 -5.09 32.14 2.97
N PRO A 611 -5.26 33.40 3.35
CA PRO A 611 -4.31 34.09 4.22
C PRO A 611 -4.31 33.54 5.66
N ASP A 612 -5.35 32.80 6.07
CA ASP A 612 -5.51 32.24 7.41
C ASP A 612 -5.09 30.76 7.48
N LEU A 613 -4.60 30.19 6.38
CA LEU A 613 -4.19 28.78 6.34
C LEU A 613 -3.15 28.49 7.41
N LYS A 614 -3.43 27.51 8.26
CA LYS A 614 -2.57 27.06 9.36
C LYS A 614 -2.24 25.59 9.27
N TRP A 615 -1.41 25.11 10.15
CA TRP A 615 -1.00 23.73 10.28
C TRP A 615 -2.18 22.84 10.70
N GLY A 616 -2.28 21.64 10.08
CA GLY A 616 -3.05 20.55 10.66
C GLY A 616 -2.35 19.99 11.91
N LYS A 617 -3.10 19.39 12.81
CA LYS A 617 -2.61 18.84 14.07
C LYS A 617 -3.09 17.41 14.28
N SER A 618 -2.25 16.60 14.93
CA SER A 618 -2.62 15.29 15.46
C SER A 618 -2.33 15.25 16.95
N GLU A 619 -3.36 15.17 17.77
CA GLU A 619 -3.25 14.97 19.22
C GLU A 619 -3.32 13.47 19.50
N GLN A 620 -2.32 12.94 20.17
CA GLN A 620 -2.20 11.52 20.44
C GLN A 620 -2.03 11.25 21.94
N THR A 621 -2.83 10.30 22.44
CA THR A 621 -2.72 9.76 23.80
C THR A 621 -2.49 8.25 23.66
N ASN A 622 -1.54 7.71 24.40
CA ASN A 622 -1.21 6.30 24.42
C ASN A 622 -1.00 5.79 25.85
N PHE A 623 -1.54 4.61 26.15
CA PHE A 623 -1.24 3.84 27.35
C PHE A 623 -0.74 2.47 26.93
N GLY A 624 0.35 2.01 27.53
CA GLY A 624 0.97 0.77 27.16
C GLY A 624 1.47 -0.05 28.34
N VAL A 625 1.56 -1.36 28.10
CA VAL A 625 2.12 -2.35 29.02
C VAL A 625 3.12 -3.20 28.26
N ASP A 626 4.36 -3.23 28.71
CA ASP A 626 5.38 -4.17 28.24
C ASP A 626 5.66 -5.17 29.34
N ALA A 627 5.48 -6.46 29.09
CA ALA A 627 5.72 -7.53 30.04
C ALA A 627 6.59 -8.64 29.42
N SER A 628 7.48 -9.18 30.23
CA SER A 628 8.28 -10.35 29.85
C SER A 628 8.17 -11.42 30.93
N PHE A 629 8.07 -12.67 30.53
CA PHE A 629 7.86 -13.82 31.37
C PHE A 629 8.88 -14.91 31.05
N LEU A 630 8.97 -15.93 31.91
CA LEU A 630 9.76 -17.14 31.68
C LEU A 630 11.21 -16.85 31.30
N HIS A 631 11.89 -16.02 32.10
CA HIS A 631 13.28 -15.59 31.85
C HIS A 631 13.45 -14.91 30.49
N ASN A 632 12.52 -13.98 30.15
CA ASN A 632 12.43 -13.24 28.88
C ASN A 632 12.12 -14.10 27.63
N SER A 633 11.78 -15.38 27.78
CA SER A 633 11.37 -16.21 26.63
C SER A 633 10.05 -15.79 26.01
N LEU A 634 9.12 -15.29 26.81
CA LEU A 634 7.82 -14.76 26.35
C LEU A 634 7.78 -13.26 26.62
N SER A 635 7.55 -12.47 25.57
CA SER A 635 7.34 -11.03 25.66
C SER A 635 5.96 -10.65 25.13
N LEU A 636 5.33 -9.69 25.80
CA LEU A 636 4.04 -9.11 25.47
C LEU A 636 4.15 -7.61 25.44
N GLN A 637 3.62 -6.99 24.39
CA GLN A 637 3.47 -5.54 24.26
C GLN A 637 2.00 -5.24 23.97
N PHE A 638 1.36 -4.45 24.81
CA PHE A 638 -0.02 -4.01 24.63
C PHE A 638 -0.08 -2.48 24.64
N ASP A 639 -0.83 -1.90 23.71
CA ASP A 639 -1.08 -0.47 23.62
C ASP A 639 -2.56 -0.19 23.41
N TYR A 640 -3.08 0.81 24.10
CA TYR A 640 -4.35 1.49 23.81
C TYR A 640 -4.06 2.93 23.40
N PHE A 641 -4.63 3.35 22.27
CA PHE A 641 -4.38 4.71 21.76
C PHE A 641 -5.66 5.42 21.34
N VAL A 642 -5.59 6.75 21.42
CA VAL A 642 -6.56 7.69 20.84
C VAL A 642 -5.78 8.76 20.09
N LYS A 643 -6.09 8.91 18.78
CA LYS A 643 -5.52 9.90 17.87
C LYS A 643 -6.64 10.78 17.34
N ASN A 644 -6.53 12.09 17.55
CA ASN A 644 -7.47 13.10 17.05
C ASN A 644 -6.74 13.98 16.02
N SER A 645 -7.07 13.80 14.74
CA SER A 645 -6.54 14.62 13.65
C SER A 645 -7.45 15.84 13.45
N LYS A 646 -6.98 17.01 13.85
CA LYS A 646 -7.71 18.29 13.89
C LYS A 646 -7.19 19.26 12.83
N ASP A 647 -8.01 20.24 12.47
CA ASP A 647 -7.63 21.31 11.54
C ASP A 647 -7.06 20.76 10.23
N GLN A 648 -7.58 19.61 9.76
CA GLN A 648 -7.09 18.98 8.54
C GLN A 648 -7.29 19.90 7.34
N ILE A 649 -6.38 19.82 6.38
CA ILE A 649 -6.38 20.74 5.24
C ILE A 649 -7.13 20.10 4.08
N PHE A 650 -8.21 20.77 3.64
CA PHE A 650 -9.04 20.35 2.52
C PHE A 650 -8.89 21.32 1.36
N ASN A 651 -8.84 20.78 0.15
CA ASN A 651 -9.07 21.53 -1.07
C ASN A 651 -10.56 21.44 -1.40
N VAL A 652 -11.31 22.49 -1.06
CA VAL A 652 -12.75 22.52 -1.30
C VAL A 652 -13.07 23.20 -2.62
N SER A 653 -13.94 22.58 -3.40
CA SER A 653 -14.46 23.19 -4.64
C SER A 653 -15.39 24.36 -4.29
N LEU A 654 -15.25 25.45 -5.00
CA LEU A 654 -16.11 26.61 -4.90
C LEU A 654 -17.26 26.51 -5.91
N PRO A 655 -18.39 27.23 -5.71
CA PRO A 655 -19.46 27.27 -6.68
C PRO A 655 -18.94 27.75 -8.05
N SER A 656 -19.54 27.27 -9.13
CA SER A 656 -19.15 27.62 -10.50
C SER A 656 -19.33 29.12 -10.82
N THR A 657 -20.07 29.84 -10.00
CA THR A 657 -20.24 31.31 -10.08
C THR A 657 -19.08 32.09 -9.42
N ALA A 658 -18.19 31.38 -8.69
CA ALA A 658 -17.03 32.01 -8.07
C ALA A 658 -15.91 32.25 -9.11
N THR A 659 -15.07 33.26 -8.90
CA THR A 659 -13.91 33.56 -9.76
C THR A 659 -12.84 32.45 -9.69
N TYR A 660 -12.84 31.67 -8.62
CA TYR A 660 -11.87 30.59 -8.35
C TYR A 660 -12.57 29.23 -8.32
N ASN A 661 -11.88 28.18 -8.76
CA ASN A 661 -12.42 26.82 -8.76
C ASN A 661 -12.40 26.16 -7.39
N ASN A 662 -11.36 26.47 -6.58
CA ASN A 662 -11.15 25.83 -5.30
C ASN A 662 -10.43 26.73 -4.26
N GLN A 663 -10.44 26.30 -2.99
CA GLN A 663 -9.71 26.94 -1.91
C GLN A 663 -9.23 25.91 -0.89
N TYR A 664 -8.03 26.09 -0.36
CA TYR A 664 -7.54 25.29 0.76
C TYR A 664 -8.04 25.87 2.09
N VAL A 665 -8.66 25.02 2.92
CA VAL A 665 -9.20 25.43 4.22
C VAL A 665 -8.79 24.43 5.30
N ASN A 666 -8.60 24.91 6.54
CA ASN A 666 -8.46 24.05 7.70
C ASN A 666 -9.83 23.66 8.22
N ALA A 667 -10.17 22.37 8.16
CA ALA A 667 -11.45 21.88 8.60
C ALA A 667 -11.36 20.40 9.03
N GLY A 668 -12.38 19.94 9.72
CA GLY A 668 -12.56 18.56 10.07
C GLY A 668 -11.81 18.11 11.33
N LEU A 669 -12.43 17.11 11.94
CA LEU A 669 -11.90 16.34 13.06
C LEU A 669 -12.17 14.86 12.79
N PHE A 670 -11.09 14.09 12.74
CA PHE A 670 -11.12 12.64 12.58
C PHE A 670 -10.52 11.99 13.81
N GLN A 671 -11.16 10.96 14.30
CA GLN A 671 -10.69 10.20 15.45
C GLN A 671 -10.38 8.78 15.08
N ASP A 672 -9.16 8.35 15.36
CA ASP A 672 -8.71 6.96 15.32
C ASP A 672 -8.42 6.47 16.74
N LYS A 673 -9.03 5.36 17.13
CA LYS A 673 -8.75 4.72 18.42
C LYS A 673 -8.69 3.21 18.29
N GLY A 674 -7.91 2.56 19.13
CA GLY A 674 -7.76 1.12 19.02
C GLY A 674 -6.82 0.49 20.02
N TYR A 675 -6.68 -0.82 19.86
CA TYR A 675 -5.80 -1.68 20.64
C TYR A 675 -4.77 -2.33 19.73
N GLU A 676 -3.57 -2.48 20.26
CA GLU A 676 -2.45 -3.13 19.60
C GLU A 676 -1.87 -4.17 20.57
N LEU A 677 -1.64 -5.38 20.08
CA LEU A 677 -1.04 -6.47 20.85
C LEU A 677 0.06 -7.12 20.02
N GLY A 678 1.23 -7.24 20.60
CA GLY A 678 2.36 -8.01 20.08
C GLY A 678 2.78 -9.07 21.09
N ILE A 679 2.98 -10.29 20.62
CA ILE A 679 3.43 -11.43 21.45
C ILE A 679 4.61 -12.05 20.72
N ASN A 680 5.71 -12.30 21.45
CA ASN A 680 6.84 -13.06 20.94
C ASN A 680 7.27 -14.11 21.97
N TYR A 681 7.41 -15.34 21.51
CA TYR A 681 7.91 -16.45 22.31
C TYR A 681 9.12 -17.06 21.62
N ASN A 682 10.25 -17.07 22.32
CA ASN A 682 11.50 -17.63 21.84
C ASN A 682 11.93 -18.74 22.78
N LYS A 683 12.30 -19.91 22.26
CA LYS A 683 12.77 -21.04 23.07
C LYS A 683 13.95 -21.75 22.40
N VAL A 684 15.00 -21.92 23.17
CA VAL A 684 16.05 -22.90 22.91
C VAL A 684 15.63 -24.19 23.61
N VAL A 685 15.33 -25.22 22.83
CA VAL A 685 14.93 -26.52 23.36
C VAL A 685 16.17 -27.39 23.61
N SER A 686 17.12 -27.35 22.67
CA SER A 686 18.43 -27.98 22.75
C SER A 686 19.45 -27.15 21.97
N GLY A 687 20.75 -27.53 22.04
CA GLY A 687 21.77 -26.87 21.23
C GLY A 687 21.47 -26.90 19.72
N ASP A 688 20.75 -27.90 19.25
CA ASP A 688 20.43 -28.12 17.84
C ASP A 688 19.03 -27.65 17.46
N PHE A 689 18.16 -27.32 18.41
CA PHE A 689 16.76 -26.96 18.12
C PHE A 689 16.33 -25.71 18.83
N THR A 690 16.02 -24.68 18.03
CA THR A 690 15.46 -23.40 18.49
C THR A 690 14.21 -23.08 17.71
N PHE A 691 13.23 -22.44 18.34
CA PHE A 691 12.09 -21.89 17.63
C PHE A 691 11.62 -20.55 18.21
N SER A 692 10.97 -19.76 17.38
CA SER A 692 10.29 -18.54 17.78
C SER A 692 8.90 -18.44 17.17
N VAL A 693 7.96 -17.94 17.96
CA VAL A 693 6.58 -17.64 17.53
C VAL A 693 6.33 -16.18 17.79
N GLY A 694 5.89 -15.47 16.76
CA GLY A 694 5.45 -14.08 16.85
C GLY A 694 4.00 -13.95 16.43
N ALA A 695 3.23 -13.16 17.17
CA ALA A 695 1.86 -12.82 16.80
C ALA A 695 1.60 -11.33 17.01
N THR A 696 0.90 -10.73 16.06
CA THR A 696 0.45 -9.34 16.15
C THR A 696 -1.03 -9.27 15.86
N ILE A 697 -1.75 -8.46 16.62
CA ILE A 697 -3.14 -8.11 16.34
C ILE A 697 -3.36 -6.63 16.60
N SER A 698 -4.11 -5.99 15.72
CA SER A 698 -4.45 -4.58 15.84
C SER A 698 -5.91 -4.37 15.50
N GLN A 699 -6.61 -3.64 16.37
CA GLN A 699 -7.96 -3.16 16.14
C GLN A 699 -7.92 -1.66 15.95
N LEU A 700 -8.63 -1.18 14.92
CA LEU A 700 -8.76 0.25 14.64
C LEU A 700 -10.22 0.61 14.44
N LYS A 701 -10.69 1.61 15.18
CA LYS A 701 -11.99 2.27 14.95
C LYS A 701 -11.75 3.71 14.51
N ASN A 702 -12.02 3.97 13.24
CA ASN A 702 -12.03 5.33 12.68
C ASN A 702 -13.42 5.93 12.82
N THR A 703 -13.51 7.25 13.05
CA THR A 703 -14.79 7.99 13.10
C THR A 703 -14.57 9.42 12.63
N VAL A 704 -15.36 9.87 11.68
CA VAL A 704 -15.49 11.27 11.28
C VAL A 704 -16.27 12.01 12.36
N LYS A 705 -15.65 12.94 13.09
CA LYS A 705 -16.28 13.69 14.18
C LYS A 705 -16.87 15.01 13.70
N GLN A 706 -16.19 15.63 12.74
CA GLN A 706 -16.61 16.92 12.17
C GLN A 706 -16.04 17.07 10.77
N LEU A 707 -16.80 17.62 9.87
CA LEU A 707 -16.36 18.16 8.58
C LEU A 707 -16.46 19.68 8.63
N ALA A 708 -16.10 20.39 7.55
CA ALA A 708 -16.15 21.85 7.48
C ALA A 708 -17.53 22.39 7.91
N ASN A 709 -18.39 22.78 6.95
CA ASN A 709 -19.76 23.24 7.21
C ASN A 709 -20.79 22.29 6.56
N VAL A 710 -20.45 21.01 6.47
CA VAL A 710 -21.29 19.98 5.84
C VAL A 710 -21.29 18.71 6.70
N ASP A 711 -22.35 17.94 6.63
CA ASP A 711 -22.46 16.67 7.34
C ASP A 711 -21.88 15.50 6.55
N GLU A 712 -21.78 15.63 5.22
CA GLU A 712 -21.22 14.61 4.35
C GLU A 712 -20.49 15.19 3.12
N ILE A 713 -19.51 14.44 2.62
CA ILE A 713 -18.76 14.69 1.39
C ILE A 713 -18.87 13.46 0.49
N PHE A 714 -19.22 13.67 -0.78
CA PHE A 714 -19.23 12.64 -1.80
C PHE A 714 -17.86 12.49 -2.42
N ILE A 715 -17.34 11.26 -2.47
CA ILE A 715 -16.09 10.97 -3.18
C ILE A 715 -16.47 10.55 -4.60
N ASN A 716 -16.22 11.43 -5.54
CA ASN A 716 -16.63 11.25 -6.94
C ASN A 716 -15.58 10.58 -7.83
N ASP A 717 -14.31 10.62 -7.43
CA ASP A 717 -13.17 10.26 -8.29
C ASP A 717 -12.97 8.76 -8.50
N ASN A 718 -13.65 7.91 -7.73
CA ASN A 718 -13.48 6.45 -7.77
C ASN A 718 -14.77 5.70 -8.10
N GLY A 719 -15.65 6.33 -8.85
CA GLY A 719 -16.85 5.68 -9.34
C GLY A 719 -16.56 4.58 -10.35
N VAL A 720 -17.40 3.53 -10.37
CA VAL A 720 -17.34 2.48 -11.38
C VAL A 720 -17.98 3.01 -12.65
N ARG A 721 -17.19 3.22 -13.69
CA ARG A 721 -17.61 3.76 -15.02
C ARG A 721 -18.42 5.06 -14.94
N GLY A 722 -18.22 5.89 -13.92
CA GLY A 722 -18.97 7.11 -13.71
C GLY A 722 -20.42 6.91 -13.23
N VAL A 723 -20.91 5.67 -13.19
CA VAL A 723 -22.29 5.31 -12.85
C VAL A 723 -22.43 5.08 -11.34
N LEU A 724 -21.64 4.16 -10.78
CA LEU A 724 -21.72 3.81 -9.36
C LEU A 724 -20.74 4.67 -8.54
N LYS A 725 -21.25 5.42 -7.59
CA LYS A 725 -20.47 6.28 -6.68
C LYS A 725 -20.80 5.91 -5.23
N PRO A 726 -20.23 4.80 -4.72
CA PRO A 726 -20.64 4.25 -3.43
C PRO A 726 -20.07 4.98 -2.22
N THR A 727 -18.97 5.72 -2.37
CA THR A 727 -18.16 6.18 -1.24
C THR A 727 -18.59 7.54 -0.72
N ARG A 728 -18.77 7.64 0.60
CA ARG A 728 -19.04 8.88 1.32
C ARG A 728 -18.16 9.05 2.55
N VAL A 729 -17.89 10.30 2.88
CA VAL A 729 -17.33 10.72 4.17
C VAL A 729 -18.45 11.44 4.92
N LYS A 730 -18.96 10.82 5.97
CA LYS A 730 -20.11 11.32 6.74
C LYS A 730 -19.79 11.38 8.23
N VAL A 731 -20.26 12.44 8.88
CA VAL A 731 -20.13 12.60 10.33
C VAL A 731 -20.78 11.44 11.08
N GLY A 732 -20.06 10.85 12.02
CA GLY A 732 -20.46 9.66 12.78
C GLY A 732 -19.98 8.34 12.24
N ASP A 733 -19.65 8.24 10.95
CA ASP A 733 -19.20 7.03 10.27
C ASP A 733 -17.67 6.93 10.16
N PRO A 734 -17.14 5.75 9.85
CA PRO A 734 -15.77 5.60 9.36
C PRO A 734 -15.56 6.33 8.03
N LEU A 735 -14.34 6.82 7.79
CA LEU A 735 -13.95 7.35 6.48
C LEU A 735 -14.26 6.34 5.36
N TYR A 736 -14.75 6.85 4.23
CA TYR A 736 -14.99 6.06 3.01
C TYR A 736 -16.03 4.96 3.18
N SER A 737 -17.02 5.15 4.05
CA SER A 737 -18.15 4.23 4.17
C SER A 737 -18.95 4.15 2.87
N PHE A 738 -19.38 2.94 2.53
CA PHE A 738 -20.23 2.69 1.36
C PHE A 738 -21.68 3.02 1.69
N TYR A 739 -22.33 3.71 0.77
CA TYR A 739 -23.74 4.10 0.87
C TYR A 739 -24.49 3.69 -0.38
N GLY A 740 -25.66 3.11 -0.22
CA GLY A 740 -26.51 2.65 -1.29
C GLY A 740 -27.77 1.99 -0.78
N TYR A 741 -28.49 1.33 -1.67
CA TYR A 741 -29.68 0.55 -1.31
C TYR A 741 -29.29 -0.75 -0.61
N LYS A 742 -30.06 -1.10 0.42
CA LYS A 742 -30.08 -2.45 0.96
C LYS A 742 -30.93 -3.33 0.06
N THR A 743 -30.52 -4.58 -0.20
CA THR A 743 -31.29 -5.54 -0.98
C THR A 743 -32.04 -6.50 -0.08
N GLY A 744 -33.20 -6.94 -0.51
CA GLY A 744 -34.06 -7.95 0.12
C GLY A 744 -34.12 -9.26 -0.67
N GLY A 745 -33.07 -9.57 -1.46
CA GLY A 745 -33.02 -10.69 -2.38
C GLY A 745 -33.57 -10.36 -3.77
N ILE A 746 -34.08 -11.36 -4.46
CA ILE A 746 -34.62 -11.26 -5.82
C ILE A 746 -36.12 -11.53 -5.76
N PHE A 747 -36.93 -10.73 -6.44
CA PHE A 747 -38.39 -10.97 -6.60
C PHE A 747 -38.61 -12.31 -7.30
N GLN A 748 -39.42 -13.20 -6.67
CA GLN A 748 -39.69 -14.53 -7.21
C GLN A 748 -40.92 -14.54 -8.08
N THR A 749 -41.94 -13.73 -7.74
CA THR A 749 -43.25 -13.72 -8.44
C THR A 749 -43.74 -12.29 -8.72
N GLN A 750 -44.67 -12.15 -9.67
CA GLN A 750 -45.34 -10.89 -9.92
C GLN A 750 -46.22 -10.45 -8.74
N GLU A 751 -46.80 -11.39 -7.99
CA GLU A 751 -47.58 -11.12 -6.80
C GLU A 751 -46.75 -10.45 -5.71
N GLU A 752 -45.53 -10.95 -5.51
CA GLU A 752 -44.59 -10.33 -4.56
C GLU A 752 -44.30 -8.87 -4.92
N ILE A 753 -44.13 -8.54 -6.22
CA ILE A 753 -43.91 -7.17 -6.71
C ILE A 753 -45.16 -6.33 -6.46
N ASN A 754 -46.33 -6.83 -6.80
CA ASN A 754 -47.62 -6.12 -6.65
C ASN A 754 -47.95 -5.83 -5.17
N ASN A 755 -47.45 -6.65 -4.25
CA ASN A 755 -47.59 -6.49 -2.81
C ASN A 755 -46.44 -5.65 -2.19
N TYR A 756 -45.38 -5.31 -2.95
CA TYR A 756 -44.27 -4.51 -2.44
C TYR A 756 -44.60 -3.02 -2.51
N LYS A 757 -45.35 -2.57 -1.49
CA LYS A 757 -45.92 -1.20 -1.39
C LYS A 757 -45.37 -0.48 -0.16
N ASP A 758 -45.37 0.86 -0.24
CA ASP A 758 -45.08 1.74 0.90
C ASP A 758 -46.33 1.87 1.83
N ALA A 759 -46.18 2.67 2.89
CA ALA A 759 -47.25 2.90 3.87
C ALA A 759 -48.50 3.59 3.25
N ASN A 760 -48.35 4.24 2.10
CA ASN A 760 -49.43 4.90 1.39
C ASN A 760 -50.06 4.01 0.29
N GLY A 761 -49.62 2.74 0.17
CA GLY A 761 -50.13 1.81 -0.84
C GLY A 761 -49.48 1.97 -2.23
N ASN A 762 -48.47 2.82 -2.41
CA ASN A 762 -47.78 3.01 -3.68
C ASN A 762 -46.74 1.91 -3.90
N LEU A 763 -46.62 1.42 -5.14
CA LEU A 763 -45.58 0.47 -5.50
C LEU A 763 -44.18 1.13 -5.33
N ILE A 764 -43.29 0.44 -4.61
CA ILE A 764 -41.92 0.91 -4.37
C ILE A 764 -41.04 0.70 -5.61
N GLN A 765 -41.23 -0.39 -6.35
CA GLN A 765 -40.51 -0.71 -7.58
C GLN A 765 -41.50 -1.08 -8.71
N PRO A 766 -42.22 -0.09 -9.30
CA PRO A 766 -43.27 -0.38 -10.25
C PRO A 766 -42.82 -1.02 -11.57
N ASN A 767 -41.54 -0.84 -11.94
CA ASN A 767 -40.96 -1.40 -13.16
C ASN A 767 -40.25 -2.75 -12.96
N ALA A 768 -40.26 -3.30 -11.75
CA ALA A 768 -39.64 -4.59 -11.46
C ALA A 768 -40.42 -5.73 -12.13
N LYS A 769 -39.73 -6.81 -12.43
CA LYS A 769 -40.27 -8.09 -12.90
C LYS A 769 -39.69 -9.23 -12.07
N PRO A 770 -40.30 -10.42 -12.05
CA PRO A 770 -39.71 -11.60 -11.42
C PRO A 770 -38.27 -11.82 -11.91
N GLY A 771 -37.38 -12.03 -10.99
CA GLY A 771 -35.92 -12.11 -11.24
C GLY A 771 -35.16 -10.80 -11.07
N ASP A 772 -35.81 -9.69 -10.80
CA ASP A 772 -35.15 -8.40 -10.52
C ASP A 772 -34.80 -8.29 -9.03
N ILE A 773 -33.76 -7.51 -8.71
CA ILE A 773 -33.34 -7.25 -7.33
C ILE A 773 -34.44 -6.45 -6.60
N LYS A 774 -34.80 -6.89 -5.42
CA LYS A 774 -35.67 -6.20 -4.49
C LYS A 774 -34.84 -5.24 -3.65
N PHE A 775 -34.90 -3.96 -3.95
CA PHE A 775 -34.25 -2.91 -3.15
C PHE A 775 -35.15 -2.51 -2.00
N LEU A 776 -34.63 -2.51 -0.79
CA LEU A 776 -35.41 -2.17 0.40
C LEU A 776 -35.52 -0.64 0.55
N LYS A 777 -36.74 -0.18 0.81
CA LYS A 777 -37.01 1.20 1.16
C LYS A 777 -36.60 1.45 2.61
N LYS A 778 -36.01 2.61 2.88
CA LYS A 778 -35.69 3.03 4.24
C LYS A 778 -36.98 3.27 5.03
N GLU A 779 -37.01 2.78 6.26
CA GLU A 779 -38.15 2.94 7.17
C GLU A 779 -38.57 4.42 7.30
N GLY A 780 -39.87 4.69 7.22
CA GLY A 780 -40.43 6.03 7.26
C GLY A 780 -40.47 6.77 5.92
N ASN A 781 -39.78 6.30 4.87
CA ASN A 781 -39.87 6.91 3.54
C ASN A 781 -41.03 6.33 2.73
N THR A 782 -41.64 7.18 1.85
CA THR A 782 -42.77 6.81 0.98
C THR A 782 -42.44 7.03 -0.50
N GLY A 783 -43.30 6.50 -1.40
CA GLY A 783 -43.15 6.62 -2.85
C GLY A 783 -42.07 5.67 -3.44
N VAL A 784 -41.64 5.92 -4.66
CA VAL A 784 -40.59 5.16 -5.35
C VAL A 784 -39.24 5.37 -4.70
N LEU A 785 -38.31 4.43 -4.95
CA LEU A 785 -36.93 4.50 -4.43
C LEU A 785 -36.20 5.75 -4.91
N ASN A 786 -35.48 6.40 -3.99
CA ASN A 786 -34.64 7.56 -4.27
C ASN A 786 -33.39 7.57 -3.32
N ASN A 787 -32.53 8.56 -3.46
CA ASN A 787 -31.27 8.64 -2.69
C ASN A 787 -31.46 8.80 -1.16
N ASN A 788 -32.68 9.17 -0.68
CA ASN A 788 -32.96 9.22 0.75
C ASN A 788 -33.09 7.82 1.36
N ASP A 789 -33.27 6.79 0.53
CA ASP A 789 -33.33 5.40 0.94
C ASP A 789 -31.94 4.75 1.09
N PHE A 790 -30.87 5.50 0.82
CA PHE A 790 -29.52 5.03 1.01
C PHE A 790 -29.19 4.82 2.48
N VAL A 791 -28.58 3.68 2.77
CA VAL A 791 -28.10 3.30 4.10
C VAL A 791 -26.60 3.03 4.05
N ASN A 792 -25.97 3.00 5.22
CA ASN A 792 -24.57 2.58 5.33
C ASN A 792 -24.46 1.07 5.08
N LEU A 793 -23.71 0.68 4.04
CA LEU A 793 -23.51 -0.71 3.60
C LEU A 793 -22.22 -1.33 4.16
N GLY A 794 -21.43 -0.55 4.91
CA GLY A 794 -20.17 -0.97 5.48
C GLY A 794 -19.00 -0.09 5.09
N SER A 795 -17.81 -0.50 5.51
CA SER A 795 -16.59 0.29 5.40
C SER A 795 -15.39 -0.56 4.98
N PRO A 796 -14.40 0.00 4.26
CA PRO A 796 -13.16 -0.69 3.95
C PRO A 796 -12.23 -0.88 5.17
N TYR A 797 -12.54 -0.28 6.32
CA TYR A 797 -11.77 -0.44 7.54
C TYR A 797 -11.94 -1.85 8.12
N PRO A 798 -10.84 -2.61 8.33
CA PRO A 798 -10.93 -3.90 8.99
C PRO A 798 -11.24 -3.74 10.49
N LYS A 799 -11.99 -4.68 11.05
CA LYS A 799 -12.17 -4.80 12.50
C LYS A 799 -10.86 -5.21 13.16
N PHE A 800 -10.11 -6.13 12.53
CA PHE A 800 -8.80 -6.57 12.98
C PHE A 800 -7.85 -6.71 11.79
N SER A 801 -6.59 -6.35 12.01
CA SER A 801 -5.46 -6.80 11.20
C SER A 801 -4.54 -7.66 12.06
N TYR A 802 -4.00 -8.74 11.51
CA TYR A 802 -3.20 -9.69 12.25
C TYR A 802 -2.06 -10.26 11.43
N GLY A 803 -0.99 -10.63 12.14
CA GLY A 803 0.16 -11.34 11.60
C GLY A 803 0.56 -12.47 12.53
N PHE A 804 1.06 -13.57 11.97
CA PHE A 804 1.61 -14.69 12.71
C PHE A 804 2.89 -15.17 12.04
N SER A 805 3.95 -15.32 12.81
CA SER A 805 5.23 -15.83 12.33
C SER A 805 5.69 -17.03 13.16
N TYR A 806 6.22 -18.02 12.48
CA TYR A 806 6.89 -19.15 13.08
C TYR A 806 8.27 -19.30 12.44
N ASN A 807 9.32 -19.29 13.26
CA ASN A 807 10.68 -19.54 12.80
C ASN A 807 11.24 -20.71 13.60
N MET A 808 11.95 -21.60 12.93
CA MET A 808 12.56 -22.77 13.51
C MET A 808 13.96 -22.96 12.93
N THR A 809 14.89 -23.35 13.75
CA THR A 809 16.20 -23.88 13.34
C THR A 809 16.39 -25.23 13.98
N TRP A 810 16.67 -26.25 13.16
CA TRP A 810 16.96 -27.60 13.61
C TRP A 810 18.19 -28.12 12.90
N LYS A 811 19.30 -28.26 13.67
CA LYS A 811 20.62 -28.51 13.11
C LYS A 811 20.93 -27.51 11.99
N ASN A 812 21.12 -28.03 10.80
CA ASN A 812 21.44 -27.23 9.61
C ASN A 812 20.22 -26.75 8.84
N PHE A 813 19.01 -27.15 9.22
CA PHE A 813 17.76 -26.70 8.60
C PHE A 813 17.19 -25.48 9.29
N ASP A 814 16.62 -24.58 8.51
CA ASP A 814 15.81 -23.49 8.99
C ASP A 814 14.46 -23.44 8.25
N LEU A 815 13.43 -23.09 8.99
CA LEU A 815 12.06 -22.88 8.48
C LEU A 815 11.54 -21.53 8.92
N ASN A 816 10.98 -20.75 8.00
CA ASN A 816 10.25 -19.54 8.29
C ASN A 816 8.86 -19.61 7.67
N LEU A 817 7.83 -19.36 8.48
CA LEU A 817 6.44 -19.23 8.06
C LEU A 817 5.93 -17.85 8.49
N PHE A 818 5.26 -17.17 7.59
CA PHE A 818 4.64 -15.90 7.91
C PHE A 818 3.25 -15.79 7.30
N PHE A 819 2.25 -15.65 8.16
CA PHE A 819 0.86 -15.43 7.80
C PHE A 819 0.45 -13.99 8.08
N GLN A 820 -0.42 -13.45 7.24
CA GLN A 820 -0.99 -12.12 7.41
C GLN A 820 -2.43 -12.13 6.93
N GLY A 821 -3.27 -11.33 7.59
CA GLY A 821 -4.65 -11.17 7.18
C GLY A 821 -5.34 -9.97 7.80
N VAL A 822 -6.54 -9.74 7.32
CA VAL A 822 -7.51 -8.78 7.86
C VAL A 822 -8.85 -9.45 8.03
N TYR A 823 -9.67 -8.93 8.94
CA TYR A 823 -10.99 -9.43 9.20
C TYR A 823 -12.00 -8.30 9.36
N GLY A 824 -13.16 -8.45 8.72
CA GLY A 824 -14.34 -7.62 8.94
C GLY A 824 -14.38 -6.31 8.15
N ASN A 825 -13.47 -6.10 7.20
CA ASN A 825 -13.58 -5.04 6.20
C ASN A 825 -14.56 -5.43 5.10
N LYS A 826 -15.09 -4.41 4.40
CA LYS A 826 -15.91 -4.59 3.20
C LYS A 826 -15.15 -4.11 1.97
N ILE A 827 -15.43 -4.75 0.83
CA ILE A 827 -14.94 -4.34 -0.49
C ILE A 827 -16.15 -4.08 -1.37
N PHE A 828 -16.17 -2.95 -2.06
CA PHE A 828 -17.13 -2.70 -3.13
C PHE A 828 -16.57 -3.29 -4.42
N ASN A 829 -17.10 -4.44 -4.82
CA ASN A 829 -16.69 -5.17 -6.03
C ASN A 829 -17.29 -4.53 -7.28
N GLY A 830 -16.67 -3.50 -7.80
CA GLY A 830 -17.10 -2.81 -9.03
C GLY A 830 -16.99 -3.68 -10.28
N MET A 831 -16.21 -4.77 -10.24
CA MET A 831 -16.12 -5.73 -11.35
C MET A 831 -17.46 -6.40 -11.64
N LYS A 832 -18.34 -6.61 -10.63
CA LYS A 832 -19.67 -7.13 -10.87
C LYS A 832 -20.51 -6.25 -11.81
N PHE A 833 -20.43 -4.92 -11.69
CA PHE A 833 -21.09 -3.99 -12.62
C PHE A 833 -20.54 -4.14 -14.03
N ILE A 834 -19.24 -4.33 -14.14
CA ILE A 834 -18.51 -4.44 -15.40
C ILE A 834 -18.83 -5.78 -16.07
N SER A 835 -18.87 -6.89 -15.32
CA SER A 835 -18.83 -8.24 -15.87
C SER A 835 -20.10 -9.07 -15.73
N LEU A 836 -21.17 -8.55 -15.05
CA LEU A 836 -22.44 -9.27 -14.88
C LEU A 836 -23.65 -8.52 -15.47
N ASN A 837 -23.44 -7.46 -16.30
CA ASN A 837 -24.48 -6.55 -16.74
C ASN A 837 -24.68 -6.62 -18.27
N PRO A 838 -25.56 -7.47 -18.83
CA PRO A 838 -25.77 -7.65 -20.26
C PRO A 838 -26.25 -6.36 -20.93
N GLY A 839 -25.40 -5.69 -21.70
CA GLY A 839 -25.73 -4.47 -22.43
C GLY A 839 -26.05 -3.25 -21.58
N GLY A 840 -25.91 -3.33 -20.23
CA GLY A 840 -26.25 -2.23 -19.32
C GLY A 840 -25.32 -1.02 -19.37
N THR A 841 -24.19 -1.14 -20.02
CA THR A 841 -23.24 -0.06 -20.30
C THR A 841 -23.46 0.61 -21.67
N GLY A 842 -24.52 0.20 -22.39
CA GLY A 842 -24.76 0.61 -23.77
C GLY A 842 -23.96 -0.18 -24.81
N GLN A 843 -23.17 -1.16 -24.38
CA GLN A 843 -22.31 -2.01 -25.22
C GLN A 843 -22.49 -3.48 -24.86
N ASN A 844 -22.30 -4.38 -25.83
CA ASN A 844 -22.49 -5.82 -25.65
C ASN A 844 -21.13 -6.51 -25.43
N TYR A 845 -20.57 -6.32 -24.25
CA TYR A 845 -19.30 -6.91 -23.85
C TYR A 845 -19.46 -8.36 -23.40
N ASN A 846 -18.38 -9.16 -23.51
CA ASN A 846 -18.32 -10.45 -22.86
C ASN A 846 -18.34 -10.32 -21.33
N MET A 847 -18.61 -11.38 -20.61
CA MET A 847 -18.95 -11.35 -19.19
C MET A 847 -18.22 -12.45 -18.41
N ASP A 848 -18.20 -12.27 -17.08
CA ASP A 848 -17.78 -13.29 -16.13
C ASP A 848 -18.72 -14.50 -16.21
N ARG A 849 -18.16 -15.69 -16.16
CA ARG A 849 -18.90 -16.94 -16.25
C ARG A 849 -19.92 -17.13 -15.12
N ASP A 850 -19.76 -16.43 -14.00
CA ASP A 850 -20.74 -16.41 -12.90
C ASP A 850 -22.15 -15.98 -13.38
N ILE A 851 -22.27 -15.23 -14.48
CA ILE A 851 -23.55 -14.79 -15.06
C ILE A 851 -24.47 -15.98 -15.46
N LEU A 852 -23.89 -17.16 -15.71
CA LEU A 852 -24.66 -18.38 -16.02
C LEU A 852 -25.52 -18.82 -14.82
N ASN A 853 -25.23 -18.36 -13.60
CA ASN A 853 -26.01 -18.57 -12.41
C ASN A 853 -27.15 -17.54 -12.22
N ALA A 854 -27.44 -16.73 -13.26
CA ALA A 854 -28.52 -15.76 -13.19
C ALA A 854 -29.87 -16.41 -12.85
N TRP A 855 -30.74 -15.63 -12.20
CA TRP A 855 -32.05 -16.05 -11.83
C TRP A 855 -32.88 -16.51 -13.04
N THR A 856 -33.51 -17.68 -12.89
CA THR A 856 -34.58 -18.21 -13.77
C THR A 856 -35.66 -18.83 -12.91
N PRO A 857 -36.87 -19.12 -13.42
CA PRO A 857 -37.87 -19.88 -12.65
C PRO A 857 -37.41 -21.26 -12.15
N GLN A 858 -36.36 -21.83 -12.74
CA GLN A 858 -35.74 -23.09 -12.35
C GLN A 858 -34.50 -22.90 -11.44
N ASN A 859 -33.91 -21.70 -11.43
CA ASN A 859 -32.78 -21.34 -10.59
C ASN A 859 -33.12 -20.13 -9.73
N THR A 860 -33.85 -20.35 -8.67
CA THR A 860 -34.35 -19.28 -7.77
C THR A 860 -33.39 -18.97 -6.61
N ASN A 861 -32.45 -19.87 -6.32
CA ASN A 861 -31.48 -19.72 -5.23
C ASN A 861 -30.18 -19.11 -5.74
N THR A 862 -30.23 -17.84 -6.12
CA THR A 862 -29.11 -17.06 -6.62
C THR A 862 -29.23 -15.61 -6.23
N ASP A 863 -28.09 -14.90 -6.13
CA ASP A 863 -28.01 -13.45 -5.91
C ASP A 863 -27.89 -12.67 -7.24
N ILE A 864 -27.67 -13.35 -8.38
CA ILE A 864 -27.53 -12.72 -9.69
C ILE A 864 -28.91 -12.55 -10.32
N PRO A 865 -29.35 -11.31 -10.64
CA PRO A 865 -30.67 -11.07 -11.20
C PRO A 865 -30.82 -11.72 -12.57
N ARG A 866 -32.07 -11.78 -13.05
CA ARG A 866 -32.41 -12.31 -14.37
C ARG A 866 -31.59 -11.66 -15.48
N LEU A 867 -31.28 -12.40 -16.52
CA LEU A 867 -30.66 -11.87 -17.73
C LEU A 867 -31.63 -10.92 -18.44
N VAL A 868 -31.27 -9.66 -18.59
CA VAL A 868 -32.06 -8.67 -19.33
C VAL A 868 -31.14 -7.60 -19.93
N HIS A 869 -31.30 -7.34 -21.23
CA HIS A 869 -30.48 -6.39 -21.95
C HIS A 869 -30.82 -4.94 -21.56
N GLY A 870 -29.79 -4.14 -21.23
CA GLY A 870 -29.91 -2.69 -21.01
C GLY A 870 -30.35 -2.28 -19.62
N ASP A 871 -30.43 -3.20 -18.65
CA ASP A 871 -30.75 -2.94 -17.22
C ASP A 871 -32.01 -2.06 -16.97
N PRO A 872 -33.16 -2.37 -17.57
CA PRO A 872 -34.35 -1.50 -17.51
C PRO A 872 -34.92 -1.32 -16.10
N SER A 873 -34.68 -2.26 -15.18
CA SER A 873 -35.15 -2.20 -13.79
C SER A 873 -34.09 -1.58 -12.86
N GLY A 874 -32.89 -1.30 -13.37
CA GLY A 874 -31.78 -0.75 -12.61
C GLY A 874 -31.18 -1.73 -11.59
N ASN A 875 -31.10 -3.02 -11.92
CA ASN A 875 -30.50 -4.05 -11.08
C ASN A 875 -29.02 -3.75 -10.83
N TYR A 876 -28.32 -3.30 -11.88
CA TYR A 876 -26.88 -3.03 -11.84
C TYR A 876 -26.54 -1.54 -11.74
N SER A 877 -27.37 -0.65 -12.27
CA SER A 877 -27.11 0.81 -12.25
C SER A 877 -27.35 1.47 -10.89
N LYS A 878 -27.94 0.77 -9.92
CA LYS A 878 -28.13 1.25 -8.56
C LYS A 878 -27.01 0.79 -7.64
N VAL A 879 -26.39 1.73 -6.93
CA VAL A 879 -25.44 1.40 -5.84
C VAL A 879 -26.18 0.64 -4.75
N SER A 880 -25.76 -0.58 -4.47
CA SER A 880 -26.39 -1.44 -3.47
C SER A 880 -25.40 -2.41 -2.82
N ASP A 881 -25.85 -3.12 -1.80
CA ASP A 881 -25.07 -4.18 -1.13
C ASP A 881 -24.86 -5.43 -2.00
N PHE A 882 -25.46 -5.53 -3.17
CA PHE A 882 -25.11 -6.52 -4.19
C PHE A 882 -23.61 -6.48 -4.54
N TYR A 883 -23.01 -5.29 -4.50
CA TYR A 883 -21.59 -5.06 -4.77
C TYR A 883 -20.69 -5.19 -3.56
N VAL A 884 -21.26 -5.19 -2.34
CA VAL A 884 -20.48 -5.13 -1.11
C VAL A 884 -20.19 -6.52 -0.58
N GLU A 885 -18.93 -6.93 -0.68
CA GLU A 885 -18.47 -8.25 -0.28
C GLU A 885 -17.65 -8.23 1.02
N ASP A 886 -17.47 -9.41 1.61
CA ASP A 886 -16.57 -9.61 2.74
C ASP A 886 -15.12 -9.61 2.24
N GLY A 887 -14.36 -8.59 2.63
CA GLY A 887 -12.95 -8.42 2.27
C GLY A 887 -11.97 -9.16 3.19
N SER A 888 -12.47 -9.97 4.13
CA SER A 888 -11.62 -10.74 5.05
C SER A 888 -10.76 -11.76 4.31
N TYR A 889 -9.50 -11.88 4.71
CA TYR A 889 -8.62 -12.91 4.18
C TYR A 889 -7.53 -13.34 5.16
N LEU A 890 -7.01 -14.54 4.95
CA LEU A 890 -5.76 -15.06 5.52
C LEU A 890 -4.85 -15.49 4.37
N ARG A 891 -3.60 -15.01 4.39
CA ARG A 891 -2.60 -15.31 3.36
C ARG A 891 -1.32 -15.86 3.99
N LEU A 892 -0.81 -16.98 3.45
CA LEU A 892 0.57 -17.39 3.72
C LEU A 892 1.49 -16.51 2.87
N LYS A 893 1.95 -15.42 3.49
CA LYS A 893 2.78 -14.39 2.84
C LYS A 893 4.18 -14.87 2.52
N ASN A 894 4.73 -15.75 3.36
CA ASN A 894 6.06 -16.32 3.14
C ASN A 894 6.18 -17.71 3.75
N LEU A 895 6.77 -18.60 2.98
CA LEU A 895 7.31 -19.89 3.41
C LEU A 895 8.76 -19.94 2.93
N THR A 896 9.73 -20.11 3.83
CA THR A 896 11.14 -20.35 3.49
C THR A 896 11.65 -21.59 4.18
N ILE A 897 12.31 -22.45 3.43
CA ILE A 897 13.04 -23.63 3.92
C ILE A 897 14.48 -23.48 3.48
N GLY A 898 15.41 -23.48 4.42
CA GLY A 898 16.83 -23.34 4.19
C GLY A 898 17.62 -24.52 4.74
N TYR A 899 18.78 -24.75 4.13
CA TYR A 899 19.78 -25.72 4.58
C TYR A 899 21.18 -25.11 4.50
N SER A 900 21.82 -24.98 5.64
CA SER A 900 23.22 -24.54 5.75
C SER A 900 24.14 -25.75 5.57
N LEU A 901 25.02 -25.71 4.58
CA LEU A 901 25.96 -26.82 4.36
C LEU A 901 26.90 -26.95 5.54
N PRO A 902 27.24 -28.19 5.95
CA PRO A 902 28.27 -28.43 6.96
C PRO A 902 29.65 -27.88 6.51
N LYS A 903 30.39 -27.26 7.43
CA LYS A 903 31.70 -26.63 7.13
C LYS A 903 32.72 -27.58 6.53
N GLU A 904 32.61 -28.85 6.82
CA GLU A 904 33.47 -29.91 6.31
C GLU A 904 33.45 -30.03 4.77
N LEU A 905 32.34 -29.68 4.15
CA LEU A 905 32.15 -29.77 2.70
C LEU A 905 32.89 -28.66 1.92
N TYR A 906 33.11 -27.50 2.55
CA TYR A 906 33.74 -26.34 1.88
C TYR A 906 34.98 -25.79 2.63
N ARG A 907 35.49 -26.52 3.62
CA ARG A 907 36.64 -26.11 4.46
C ARG A 907 37.91 -25.76 3.69
N LYS A 908 38.04 -26.26 2.45
CA LYS A 908 39.16 -25.98 1.56
C LYS A 908 39.05 -24.71 0.74
N LEU A 909 37.88 -24.00 0.80
CA LEU A 909 37.50 -22.92 -0.12
C LEU A 909 37.53 -21.52 0.55
N ASP A 910 38.17 -21.31 1.70
CA ASP A 910 38.11 -20.02 2.43
C ASP A 910 36.71 -19.40 2.54
N VAL A 911 35.68 -20.26 2.58
CA VAL A 911 34.28 -19.87 2.67
C VAL A 911 33.80 -20.09 4.11
N ASN A 912 33.14 -19.06 4.68
CA ASN A 912 32.66 -19.10 6.05
C ASN A 912 31.24 -19.68 6.17
N LYS A 913 30.43 -19.55 5.12
CA LYS A 913 29.02 -19.96 5.10
C LYS A 913 28.58 -20.30 3.68
N VAL A 914 27.87 -21.41 3.54
CA VAL A 914 27.08 -21.73 2.33
C VAL A 914 25.69 -22.16 2.76
N ARG A 915 24.66 -21.47 2.32
CA ARG A 915 23.27 -21.82 2.59
C ARG A 915 22.46 -21.85 1.29
N ILE A 916 21.69 -22.90 1.09
CA ILE A 916 20.76 -23.08 -0.02
C ILE A 916 19.36 -22.98 0.56
N TYR A 917 18.45 -22.31 -0.13
CA TYR A 917 17.09 -22.17 0.36
C TYR A 917 16.08 -22.06 -0.78
N MET A 918 14.84 -22.43 -0.46
CA MET A 918 13.67 -22.20 -1.30
C MET A 918 12.70 -21.32 -0.52
N THR A 919 12.17 -20.31 -1.18
CA THR A 919 11.14 -19.43 -0.61
C THR A 919 9.95 -19.29 -1.57
N SER A 920 8.76 -19.22 -1.00
CA SER A 920 7.53 -18.92 -1.72
C SER A 920 6.84 -17.72 -1.07
N ASN A 921 6.42 -16.74 -1.89
CA ASN A 921 5.60 -15.64 -1.40
C ASN A 921 4.16 -15.81 -1.89
N ASN A 922 3.20 -15.42 -1.05
CA ASN A 922 1.76 -15.48 -1.32
C ASN A 922 1.28 -16.88 -1.77
N LEU A 923 1.80 -17.94 -1.14
CA LEU A 923 1.59 -19.34 -1.57
C LEU A 923 0.11 -19.68 -1.72
N PHE A 924 -0.73 -19.28 -0.76
CA PHE A 924 -2.18 -19.38 -0.83
C PHE A 924 -2.87 -18.26 -0.07
N THR A 925 -4.12 -18.01 -0.47
CA THR A 925 -5.01 -17.03 0.17
C THR A 925 -6.37 -17.66 0.41
N ILE A 926 -6.87 -17.58 1.64
CA ILE A 926 -8.22 -17.99 2.03
C ILE A 926 -9.06 -16.73 2.14
N THR A 927 -10.12 -16.61 1.33
CA THR A 927 -11.02 -15.47 1.31
C THR A 927 -12.39 -15.85 0.73
N LYS A 928 -13.41 -15.08 1.09
CA LYS A 928 -14.75 -15.14 0.49
C LYS A 928 -14.93 -14.13 -0.64
N TYR A 929 -13.96 -13.24 -0.83
CA TYR A 929 -14.02 -12.23 -1.87
C TYR A 929 -13.96 -12.86 -3.27
N THR A 930 -14.86 -12.46 -4.17
CA THR A 930 -15.01 -13.08 -5.50
C THR A 930 -14.18 -12.40 -6.59
N GLY A 931 -13.67 -11.18 -6.38
CA GLY A 931 -12.77 -10.47 -7.31
C GLY A 931 -11.38 -11.08 -7.41
N PHE A 932 -10.45 -10.43 -8.10
CA PHE A 932 -9.11 -10.97 -8.36
C PHE A 932 -8.26 -11.13 -7.10
N ASP A 933 -8.28 -10.14 -6.20
CA ASP A 933 -7.50 -10.16 -4.97
C ASP A 933 -8.19 -9.37 -3.85
N PRO A 934 -8.28 -9.88 -2.61
CA PRO A 934 -8.92 -9.19 -1.49
C PRO A 934 -8.07 -8.05 -0.90
N GLU A 935 -6.82 -7.88 -1.31
CA GLU A 935 -5.93 -6.83 -0.80
C GLU A 935 -6.26 -5.48 -1.46
N VAL A 936 -7.52 -5.04 -1.32
CA VAL A 936 -8.02 -3.73 -1.77
C VAL A 936 -7.95 -2.75 -0.61
N GLY A 937 -7.08 -1.76 -0.71
CA GLY A 937 -6.74 -0.88 0.40
C GLY A 937 -7.72 0.28 0.63
N MET A 938 -7.63 0.87 1.83
CA MET A 938 -8.36 2.09 2.20
C MET A 938 -7.97 3.30 1.33
N ASN A 939 -6.72 3.37 0.85
CA ASN A 939 -6.26 4.43 -0.06
C ASN A 939 -6.94 4.38 -1.44
N SER A 940 -7.60 3.27 -1.74
CA SER A 940 -8.46 3.09 -2.91
C SER A 940 -9.93 3.15 -2.55
N TYR A 941 -10.21 3.65 -1.36
CA TYR A 941 -11.55 3.77 -0.80
C TYR A 941 -12.30 2.43 -0.70
N GLY A 942 -11.57 1.29 -0.78
CA GLY A 942 -12.14 -0.05 -0.77
C GLY A 942 -12.91 -0.45 -2.02
N VAL A 943 -12.75 0.27 -3.13
CA VAL A 943 -13.42 -0.01 -4.42
C VAL A 943 -12.47 -0.77 -5.35
N ASP A 944 -12.91 -1.94 -5.83
CA ASP A 944 -12.18 -2.74 -6.82
C ASP A 944 -12.79 -2.54 -8.22
N THR A 945 -11.98 -2.10 -9.17
CA THR A 945 -12.32 -1.91 -10.58
C THR A 945 -11.44 -2.74 -11.52
N GLY A 946 -10.89 -3.85 -11.02
CA GLY A 946 -10.01 -4.73 -11.80
C GLY A 946 -8.53 -4.44 -11.57
N ARG A 947 -8.06 -4.54 -10.31
CA ARG A 947 -6.67 -4.28 -9.95
C ARG A 947 -5.76 -5.40 -10.36
N TYR A 948 -4.50 -5.06 -10.63
CA TYR A 948 -3.43 -6.02 -10.89
C TYR A 948 -3.35 -7.02 -9.71
N PRO A 949 -3.60 -8.34 -9.90
CA PRO A 949 -3.63 -9.28 -8.78
C PRO A 949 -2.23 -9.53 -8.23
N GLN A 950 -2.14 -9.88 -6.93
CA GLN A 950 -0.88 -10.29 -6.32
C GLN A 950 -0.34 -11.56 -6.98
N ALA A 951 0.97 -11.60 -7.18
CA ALA A 951 1.62 -12.78 -7.69
C ALA A 951 1.92 -13.78 -6.56
N ARG A 952 1.81 -15.07 -6.89
CA ARG A 952 2.42 -16.16 -6.12
C ARG A 952 3.79 -16.43 -6.72
N SER A 953 4.84 -16.47 -5.88
CA SER A 953 6.20 -16.69 -6.34
C SER A 953 6.87 -17.91 -5.73
N PHE A 954 7.75 -18.56 -6.51
CA PHE A 954 8.63 -19.64 -6.09
C PHE A 954 10.06 -19.26 -6.45
N ILE A 955 10.93 -19.19 -5.46
CA ILE A 955 12.27 -18.63 -5.59
C ILE A 955 13.25 -19.60 -4.95
N PHE A 956 14.32 -19.93 -5.67
CA PHE A 956 15.48 -20.65 -5.18
C PHE A 956 16.61 -19.65 -4.92
N GLY A 957 17.34 -19.81 -3.81
CA GLY A 957 18.43 -18.92 -3.46
C GLY A 957 19.66 -19.65 -2.90
N VAL A 958 20.81 -19.03 -3.11
CA VAL A 958 22.10 -19.46 -2.58
C VAL A 958 22.78 -18.27 -1.91
N GLU A 959 23.18 -18.45 -0.66
CA GLU A 959 23.90 -17.47 0.14
C GLU A 959 25.32 -18.02 0.44
N ILE A 960 26.34 -17.22 0.14
CA ILE A 960 27.76 -17.56 0.34
C ILE A 960 28.41 -16.42 1.11
N GLY A 961 29.08 -16.72 2.22
CA GLY A 961 29.91 -15.79 3.01
C GLY A 961 31.37 -16.17 2.95
N LEU A 962 32.24 -15.20 2.63
CA LEU A 962 33.70 -15.31 2.59
C LEU A 962 34.34 -14.63 3.80
#